data_a616ca7d3149e03c28042d3a9e66d1c5
#
_entry.id   a616ca7d3149e03c28042d3a9e66d1c5
#
_cell.length_a   1.000
_cell.length_b   1.000
_cell.length_c   1.000
_cell.angle_alpha   90.00
_cell.angle_beta   90.00
_cell.angle_gamma   90.00
#
_symmetry.space_group_name_H-M   'P 1'
#
loop_
_entity.id
_entity.type
_entity.pdbx_description
1 polymer ?
#
loop_
_entity_poly.entity_id
_entity_poly.type
_entity_poly.pdbx_seq_one_letter_code
_entity_poly.pdbx_strand_id
1 'polypeptide(L)'
;VVKSSYSLFSCVCWIGALALTARATELDDQFRTPPQNVTRVCVSLTVRRGAAETEWLERQLERARDIGAGGVLLSVPMTVDEAVWQGLERALERSRQLGLDVGLCDFCVAKEDADKVPRARKLVWSQETVQAVSSNTVETPPQVFTPPPSYRSVAHLAAPDGASDLQPHQLIDLSDTALPTNGAWRVFRFGSVELEPQRIDPFSETALFRHVNQWLFATQKRFARTYGSTLLWVHFSGHSQTEYAWPPDMPEAFLKRSGLNLFRHLPVLAGVPVGGGSTAAFVRQHAARTLRELWRDRCGKTVNELVHEAGLEAAIRIDEVPVEPVEVGRYFRRPILIASAKEEVRDSNRLAAGGARTLGRRFVMGWLAPFETEPSPAAVLLPFPWKHAVDRLLADGATRILLDVGGALSSDEAAFKQLRDGCLYAHRCQVMLQQGAPAGDLLVWSEKSLSSLAAYSYDAVNGTMLADASVREGRIRFASEREYAGLAVAAASLRHADDERMVRTLASRGVRVWLMAEDDASESTTVARFSGTANCVVLPANMRELPGLKPDCVWQSDAPGMQVRFMHRRTAAHEVYYLLNENAEPGSVTCTFRDTGKGAPERWDPTTGEIELLETDVRRDPDGRVTAKIFLGAHDACFVVFDR
;
A
#
# COMPACT_ATOMS: atom_id res chain seq x y z
N VAL A 1 47.46 -19.60 45.41
CA VAL A 1 46.08 -19.25 44.97
C VAL A 1 46.17 -18.06 44.02
N VAL A 2 46.62 -18.23 42.80
CA VAL A 2 46.38 -17.32 41.65
C VAL A 2 46.74 -18.12 40.38
N LYS A 3 45.87 -18.99 39.89
CA LYS A 3 45.97 -19.62 38.55
C LYS A 3 44.64 -20.27 38.14
N SER A 4 43.54 -19.52 38.18
CA SER A 4 42.28 -20.08 37.68
C SER A 4 41.34 -19.06 36.98
N SER A 5 41.78 -17.80 36.79
CA SER A 5 40.87 -16.76 36.25
C SER A 5 41.06 -16.45 34.75
N TYR A 6 42.10 -16.99 34.10
CA TYR A 6 42.37 -16.70 32.68
C TYR A 6 41.75 -17.72 31.71
N SER A 7 41.32 -18.87 32.18
CA SER A 7 40.75 -19.94 31.33
C SER A 7 39.27 -19.70 31.01
N LEU A 8 38.51 -19.05 31.88
CA LEU A 8 37.08 -18.80 31.67
C LEU A 8 36.80 -17.63 30.69
N PHE A 9 37.64 -16.59 30.70
CA PHE A 9 37.47 -15.47 29.76
C PHE A 9 37.83 -15.85 28.32
N SER A 10 38.79 -16.73 28.11
CA SER A 10 39.15 -17.21 26.78
C SER A 10 38.06 -18.13 26.18
N CYS A 11 37.42 -18.99 27.00
CA CYS A 11 36.33 -19.84 26.55
C CYS A 11 35.04 -19.04 26.19
N VAL A 12 34.71 -17.99 26.95
CA VAL A 12 33.53 -17.16 26.68
C VAL A 12 33.70 -16.35 25.38
N CYS A 13 34.92 -15.83 25.13
CA CYS A 13 35.22 -15.17 23.86
C CYS A 13 35.19 -16.12 22.66
N TRP A 14 35.66 -17.37 22.83
CA TRP A 14 35.63 -18.38 21.74
C TRP A 14 34.20 -18.91 21.49
N ILE A 15 33.38 -19.10 22.50
CA ILE A 15 32.00 -19.51 22.34
C ILE A 15 31.18 -18.36 21.73
N GLY A 16 31.44 -17.11 22.07
CA GLY A 16 30.84 -15.94 21.44
C GLY A 16 31.25 -15.78 19.98
N ALA A 17 32.51 -15.99 19.62
CA ALA A 17 33.01 -15.93 18.26
C ALA A 17 32.46 -17.10 17.41
N LEU A 18 32.42 -18.33 17.96
CA LEU A 18 31.81 -19.49 17.28
C LEU A 18 30.29 -19.33 17.10
N ALA A 19 29.58 -18.73 18.04
CA ALA A 19 28.15 -18.45 17.90
C ALA A 19 27.87 -17.33 16.88
N LEU A 20 28.74 -16.34 16.74
CA LEU A 20 28.66 -15.28 15.73
C LEU A 20 29.00 -15.81 14.34
N THR A 21 30.04 -16.63 14.19
CA THR A 21 30.38 -17.26 12.91
C THR A 21 29.32 -18.27 12.48
N ALA A 22 28.74 -19.06 13.40
CA ALA A 22 27.66 -19.98 13.08
C ALA A 22 26.38 -19.24 12.65
N ARG A 23 26.12 -18.01 13.13
CA ARG A 23 24.98 -17.20 12.68
C ARG A 23 25.24 -16.48 11.35
N ALA A 24 26.47 -16.09 11.05
CA ALA A 24 26.83 -15.54 9.74
C ALA A 24 26.67 -16.61 8.66
N THR A 25 27.24 -17.81 8.87
CA THR A 25 27.10 -18.95 7.95
C THR A 25 25.64 -19.34 7.71
N GLU A 26 24.74 -19.14 8.68
CA GLU A 26 23.31 -19.45 8.51
C GLU A 26 22.60 -18.48 7.53
N LEU A 27 22.92 -17.19 7.53
CA LEU A 27 22.30 -16.23 6.60
C LEU A 27 22.82 -16.43 5.18
N ASP A 28 24.12 -16.67 5.01
CA ASP A 28 24.76 -16.99 3.72
C ASP A 28 24.13 -18.22 3.07
N ASP A 29 23.96 -19.30 3.85
CA ASP A 29 23.34 -20.53 3.39
C ASP A 29 21.87 -20.31 3.02
N GLN A 30 21.12 -19.53 3.82
CA GLN A 30 19.74 -19.18 3.52
C GLN A 30 19.62 -18.28 2.29
N PHE A 31 20.58 -17.41 2.02
CA PHE A 31 20.61 -16.59 0.82
C PHE A 31 20.89 -17.44 -0.42
N ARG A 32 21.88 -18.32 -0.38
CA ARG A 32 22.22 -19.22 -1.50
C ARG A 32 21.10 -20.22 -1.79
N THR A 33 20.52 -20.78 -0.73
CA THR A 33 19.45 -21.79 -0.79
C THR A 33 18.26 -21.35 0.11
N PRO A 34 17.43 -20.39 -0.37
CA PRO A 34 16.39 -19.81 0.47
C PRO A 34 15.29 -20.81 0.85
N PRO A 35 14.89 -20.85 2.13
CA PRO A 35 13.83 -21.73 2.61
C PRO A 35 12.46 -21.23 2.12
N GLN A 36 11.91 -21.91 1.11
CA GLN A 36 10.65 -21.52 0.43
C GLN A 36 9.46 -21.40 1.40
N ASN A 37 9.40 -22.26 2.40
CA ASN A 37 8.36 -22.27 3.44
C ASN A 37 8.48 -21.12 4.45
N VAL A 38 9.58 -20.38 4.46
CA VAL A 38 9.79 -19.19 5.30
C VAL A 38 9.57 -17.91 4.50
N THR A 39 10.21 -17.79 3.35
CA THR A 39 10.17 -16.60 2.49
C THR A 39 8.82 -16.43 1.78
N ARG A 40 8.26 -17.54 1.27
CA ARG A 40 6.87 -17.63 0.79
C ARG A 40 6.54 -16.66 -0.36
N VAL A 41 7.23 -16.81 -1.50
CA VAL A 41 6.77 -16.22 -2.76
C VAL A 41 5.41 -16.86 -3.10
N CYS A 42 4.41 -16.04 -3.39
CA CYS A 42 3.05 -16.49 -3.69
C CYS A 42 2.77 -16.41 -5.19
N VAL A 43 1.89 -17.29 -5.68
CA VAL A 43 1.33 -17.21 -7.03
C VAL A 43 -0.20 -17.17 -6.97
N SER A 44 -0.86 -16.47 -7.91
CA SER A 44 -2.33 -16.46 -8.01
C SER A 44 -2.80 -17.62 -8.88
N LEU A 45 -3.84 -18.33 -8.45
CA LEU A 45 -4.50 -19.40 -9.20
C LEU A 45 -6.01 -19.20 -9.15
N THR A 46 -6.72 -19.52 -10.23
CA THR A 46 -8.18 -19.41 -10.30
C THR A 46 -8.85 -20.73 -10.01
N VAL A 47 -9.80 -20.73 -9.08
CA VAL A 47 -10.69 -21.86 -8.82
C VAL A 47 -11.79 -21.89 -9.86
N ARG A 48 -11.93 -23.00 -10.57
CA ARG A 48 -12.94 -23.21 -11.61
C ARG A 48 -13.99 -24.22 -11.13
N ARG A 49 -15.16 -24.21 -11.77
CA ARG A 49 -16.26 -25.12 -11.45
C ARG A 49 -16.12 -26.45 -12.15
N GLY A 50 -16.38 -27.57 -11.46
CA GLY A 50 -16.48 -28.91 -12.01
C GLY A 50 -15.43 -29.88 -11.46
N ALA A 51 -15.71 -31.18 -11.52
CA ALA A 51 -14.83 -32.23 -10.99
C ALA A 51 -13.47 -32.30 -11.72
N ALA A 52 -13.47 -32.17 -13.05
CA ALA A 52 -12.24 -32.13 -13.85
C ALA A 52 -11.36 -30.91 -13.51
N GLU A 53 -11.96 -29.79 -13.13
CA GLU A 53 -11.27 -28.57 -12.73
C GLU A 53 -10.61 -28.71 -11.34
N THR A 54 -11.12 -29.57 -10.48
CA THR A 54 -10.50 -29.86 -9.18
C THR A 54 -9.17 -30.58 -9.36
N GLU A 55 -9.10 -31.61 -10.21
CA GLU A 55 -7.84 -32.30 -10.53
C GLU A 55 -6.86 -31.38 -11.28
N TRP A 56 -7.39 -30.52 -12.14
CA TRP A 56 -6.58 -29.51 -12.80
C TRP A 56 -5.95 -28.55 -11.76
N LEU A 57 -6.72 -28.07 -10.78
CA LEU A 57 -6.23 -27.19 -9.73
C LEU A 57 -5.15 -27.87 -8.86
N GLU A 58 -5.35 -29.14 -8.51
CA GLU A 58 -4.34 -29.91 -7.77
C GLU A 58 -3.01 -30.00 -8.55
N ARG A 59 -3.07 -30.23 -9.86
CA ARG A 59 -1.87 -30.17 -10.73
C ARG A 59 -1.25 -28.77 -10.78
N GLN A 60 -2.06 -27.70 -10.77
CA GLN A 60 -1.53 -26.32 -10.70
C GLN A 60 -0.82 -26.06 -9.36
N LEU A 61 -1.31 -26.61 -8.25
CA LEU A 61 -0.67 -26.50 -6.93
C LEU A 61 0.69 -27.24 -6.91
N GLU A 62 0.76 -28.43 -7.52
CA GLU A 62 2.02 -29.16 -7.70
C GLU A 62 3.03 -28.32 -8.51
N ARG A 63 2.61 -27.80 -9.64
CA ARG A 63 3.43 -26.92 -10.47
C ARG A 63 3.87 -25.65 -9.74
N ALA A 64 3.00 -25.06 -8.90
CA ALA A 64 3.36 -23.94 -8.05
C ALA A 64 4.49 -24.31 -7.07
N ARG A 65 4.42 -25.51 -6.50
CA ARG A 65 5.51 -26.04 -5.67
C ARG A 65 6.81 -26.24 -6.46
N ASP A 66 6.71 -26.75 -7.69
CA ASP A 66 7.86 -27.05 -8.56
C ASP A 66 8.61 -25.80 -9.02
N ILE A 67 7.92 -24.65 -9.21
CA ILE A 67 8.59 -23.36 -9.46
C ILE A 67 9.18 -22.74 -8.19
N GLY A 68 8.97 -23.37 -7.03
CA GLY A 68 9.47 -22.88 -5.76
C GLY A 68 8.51 -21.98 -4.98
N ALA A 69 7.25 -21.84 -5.40
CA ALA A 69 6.29 -21.05 -4.62
C ALA A 69 6.13 -21.61 -3.19
N GLY A 70 6.07 -20.73 -2.20
CA GLY A 70 5.79 -21.08 -0.81
C GLY A 70 4.36 -20.79 -0.40
N GLY A 71 3.55 -20.23 -1.32
CA GLY A 71 2.12 -19.95 -1.08
C GLY A 71 1.35 -19.70 -2.36
N VAL A 72 0.02 -19.71 -2.24
CA VAL A 72 -0.90 -19.43 -3.34
C VAL A 72 -2.02 -18.49 -2.89
N LEU A 73 -2.48 -17.66 -3.80
CA LEU A 73 -3.75 -16.93 -3.68
C LEU A 73 -4.76 -17.59 -4.60
N LEU A 74 -5.81 -18.17 -4.03
CA LEU A 74 -6.89 -18.79 -4.78
C LEU A 74 -7.99 -17.76 -5.06
N SER A 75 -8.15 -17.37 -6.32
CA SER A 75 -9.26 -16.55 -6.77
C SER A 75 -10.51 -17.42 -6.90
N VAL A 76 -11.51 -17.15 -6.07
CA VAL A 76 -12.75 -17.92 -5.99
C VAL A 76 -13.87 -17.14 -6.65
N PRO A 77 -14.82 -17.78 -7.38
CA PRO A 77 -16.01 -17.10 -7.86
C PRO A 77 -16.79 -16.45 -6.73
N MET A 78 -17.38 -15.27 -6.97
CA MET A 78 -18.19 -14.55 -5.97
C MET A 78 -19.33 -15.42 -5.44
N THR A 79 -19.96 -16.22 -6.27
CA THR A 79 -20.98 -17.18 -5.86
C THR A 79 -20.45 -18.60 -5.99
N VAL A 80 -20.58 -19.38 -4.93
CA VAL A 80 -20.11 -20.76 -4.83
C VAL A 80 -21.27 -21.72 -4.63
N ASP A 81 -21.16 -22.86 -5.26
CA ASP A 81 -22.01 -24.04 -5.04
C ASP A 81 -21.22 -25.14 -4.28
N GLU A 82 -21.87 -26.24 -3.98
CA GLU A 82 -21.25 -27.33 -3.23
C GLU A 82 -20.03 -27.92 -3.97
N ALA A 83 -20.04 -27.95 -5.30
CA ALA A 83 -18.93 -28.48 -6.08
C ALA A 83 -17.68 -27.60 -5.95
N VAL A 84 -17.83 -26.26 -5.92
CA VAL A 84 -16.73 -25.32 -5.67
C VAL A 84 -16.19 -25.47 -4.24
N TRP A 85 -17.09 -25.64 -3.24
CA TRP A 85 -16.67 -25.88 -1.87
C TRP A 85 -15.84 -27.14 -1.71
N GLN A 86 -16.26 -28.25 -2.32
CA GLN A 86 -15.50 -29.51 -2.32
C GLN A 86 -14.16 -29.37 -3.05
N GLY A 87 -14.13 -28.63 -4.16
CA GLY A 87 -12.90 -28.32 -4.87
C GLY A 87 -11.90 -27.52 -4.01
N LEU A 88 -12.39 -26.54 -3.27
CA LEU A 88 -11.58 -25.76 -2.32
C LEU A 88 -11.04 -26.63 -1.17
N GLU A 89 -11.88 -27.51 -0.61
CA GLU A 89 -11.45 -28.42 0.47
C GLU A 89 -10.30 -29.30 0.01
N ARG A 90 -10.40 -29.90 -1.18
CA ARG A 90 -9.33 -30.69 -1.78
C ARG A 90 -8.08 -29.87 -2.07
N ALA A 91 -8.24 -28.67 -2.61
CA ALA A 91 -7.13 -27.76 -2.90
C ALA A 91 -6.38 -27.35 -1.63
N LEU A 92 -7.09 -27.04 -0.54
CA LEU A 92 -6.49 -26.73 0.76
C LEU A 92 -5.74 -27.92 1.35
N GLU A 93 -6.33 -29.12 1.29
CA GLU A 93 -5.65 -30.34 1.77
C GLU A 93 -4.40 -30.66 0.92
N ARG A 94 -4.48 -30.49 -0.42
CA ARG A 94 -3.31 -30.65 -1.29
C ARG A 94 -2.23 -29.61 -0.99
N SER A 95 -2.62 -28.34 -0.78
CA SER A 95 -1.69 -27.29 -0.39
C SER A 95 -0.99 -27.60 0.94
N ARG A 96 -1.72 -28.13 1.92
CA ARG A 96 -1.14 -28.59 3.19
C ARG A 96 -0.09 -29.67 2.99
N GLN A 97 -0.36 -30.67 2.14
CA GLN A 97 0.59 -31.74 1.82
C GLN A 97 1.84 -31.21 1.12
N LEU A 98 1.69 -30.19 0.27
CA LEU A 98 2.78 -29.54 -0.46
C LEU A 98 3.53 -28.48 0.37
N GLY A 99 3.04 -28.14 1.57
CA GLY A 99 3.63 -27.10 2.42
C GLY A 99 3.41 -25.69 1.88
N LEU A 100 2.31 -25.47 1.14
CA LEU A 100 1.94 -24.17 0.58
C LEU A 100 0.97 -23.44 1.52
N ASP A 101 1.24 -22.16 1.81
CA ASP A 101 0.27 -21.26 2.42
C ASP A 101 -0.82 -20.89 1.42
N VAL A 102 -2.05 -20.71 1.91
CA VAL A 102 -3.17 -20.32 1.07
C VAL A 102 -3.78 -19.00 1.55
N GLY A 103 -4.01 -18.11 0.60
CA GLY A 103 -4.94 -16.99 0.70
C GLY A 103 -6.17 -17.27 -0.17
N LEU A 104 -7.34 -16.80 0.25
CA LEU A 104 -8.52 -16.76 -0.59
C LEU A 104 -8.80 -15.33 -1.05
N CYS A 105 -9.14 -15.16 -2.32
CA CYS A 105 -9.58 -13.88 -2.83
C CYS A 105 -11.09 -13.75 -2.60
N ASP A 106 -11.47 -12.72 -1.86
CA ASP A 106 -12.82 -12.33 -1.46
C ASP A 106 -13.59 -13.31 -0.56
N PHE A 107 -14.68 -12.77 0.01
CA PHE A 107 -15.67 -13.50 0.76
C PHE A 107 -16.76 -13.96 -0.19
N CYS A 108 -16.65 -15.18 -0.69
CA CYS A 108 -17.66 -15.75 -1.58
C CYS A 108 -18.99 -15.99 -0.87
N VAL A 109 -20.08 -15.90 -1.62
CA VAL A 109 -21.45 -16.08 -1.15
C VAL A 109 -22.01 -17.40 -1.68
N ALA A 110 -22.75 -18.14 -0.85
CA ALA A 110 -23.54 -19.25 -1.35
C ALA A 110 -24.56 -18.74 -2.39
N LYS A 111 -24.77 -19.49 -3.47
CA LYS A 111 -25.60 -19.06 -4.59
C LYS A 111 -27.04 -18.68 -4.15
N GLU A 112 -27.59 -19.40 -3.20
CA GLU A 112 -28.93 -19.17 -2.61
C GLU A 112 -29.03 -17.91 -1.77
N ASP A 113 -27.91 -17.31 -1.38
CA ASP A 113 -27.85 -16.12 -0.54
C ASP A 113 -27.45 -14.86 -1.33
N ALA A 114 -27.11 -14.99 -2.61
CA ALA A 114 -26.58 -13.90 -3.43
C ALA A 114 -27.51 -12.67 -3.50
N ASP A 115 -28.84 -12.91 -3.53
CA ASP A 115 -29.84 -11.83 -3.58
C ASP A 115 -30.12 -11.16 -2.24
N LYS A 116 -29.63 -11.74 -1.13
CA LYS A 116 -29.84 -11.23 0.25
C LYS A 116 -28.74 -10.26 0.69
N VAL A 117 -27.65 -10.15 -0.07
CA VAL A 117 -26.52 -9.30 0.28
C VAL A 117 -26.77 -7.88 -0.22
N PRO A 118 -26.74 -6.85 0.64
CA PRO A 118 -26.83 -5.46 0.21
C PRO A 118 -25.69 -5.12 -0.76
N ARG A 119 -26.04 -4.49 -1.87
CA ARG A 119 -25.13 -4.17 -2.97
C ARG A 119 -24.60 -2.76 -2.85
N ALA A 120 -23.32 -2.58 -3.11
CA ALA A 120 -22.70 -1.26 -3.20
C ALA A 120 -23.38 -0.40 -4.27
N ARG A 121 -23.55 0.88 -4.00
CA ARG A 121 -24.20 1.84 -4.88
C ARG A 121 -23.28 3.02 -5.19
N LYS A 122 -23.41 3.57 -6.41
CA LYS A 122 -22.73 4.81 -6.81
C LYS A 122 -23.73 5.88 -7.21
N LEU A 123 -23.35 7.14 -6.98
CA LEU A 123 -24.08 8.29 -7.48
C LEU A 123 -23.91 8.38 -9.01
N VAL A 124 -25.01 8.62 -9.70
CA VAL A 124 -25.06 8.91 -11.13
C VAL A 124 -25.91 10.14 -11.33
N TRP A 125 -25.66 10.86 -12.42
CA TRP A 125 -26.44 12.06 -12.75
C TRP A 125 -26.59 12.23 -14.25
N SER A 126 -27.64 12.95 -14.61
CA SER A 126 -27.82 13.54 -15.92
C SER A 126 -28.12 15.03 -15.77
N GLN A 127 -27.77 15.81 -16.78
CA GLN A 127 -28.14 17.21 -16.87
C GLN A 127 -28.70 17.51 -18.25
N GLU A 128 -29.72 18.36 -18.31
CA GLU A 128 -30.34 18.87 -19.54
C GLU A 128 -30.68 20.35 -19.38
N THR A 129 -30.68 21.08 -20.49
CA THR A 129 -31.19 22.46 -20.52
C THR A 129 -32.63 22.44 -21.05
N VAL A 130 -33.53 23.03 -20.30
CA VAL A 130 -34.97 23.14 -20.61
C VAL A 130 -35.31 24.61 -20.79
N GLN A 131 -35.90 24.95 -21.94
CA GLN A 131 -36.50 26.27 -22.17
C GLN A 131 -37.93 26.25 -21.66
N ALA A 132 -38.23 27.03 -20.64
CA ALA A 132 -39.58 27.21 -20.15
C ALA A 132 -40.23 28.35 -20.96
N VAL A 133 -41.16 28.00 -21.87
CA VAL A 133 -41.93 28.94 -22.70
C VAL A 133 -43.30 29.14 -22.08
N SER A 134 -43.75 30.41 -21.95
CA SER A 134 -45.04 30.78 -21.33
C SER A 134 -46.30 30.44 -22.17
N SER A 135 -46.18 29.62 -23.19
CA SER A 135 -47.32 29.11 -23.99
C SER A 135 -47.24 27.57 -24.05
N ASN A 136 -48.43 26.93 -24.08
CA ASN A 136 -48.65 25.47 -24.02
C ASN A 136 -47.98 24.60 -25.13
N THR A 137 -46.92 25.07 -25.75
CA THR A 137 -46.14 24.33 -26.74
C THR A 137 -44.71 24.14 -26.24
N VAL A 138 -44.40 22.96 -25.79
CA VAL A 138 -43.03 22.50 -25.55
C VAL A 138 -42.40 22.22 -26.91
N GLU A 139 -41.56 23.14 -27.41
CA GLU A 139 -40.92 23.00 -28.75
C GLU A 139 -39.83 21.92 -28.81
N THR A 140 -39.41 21.38 -27.71
CA THR A 140 -38.52 20.20 -27.68
C THR A 140 -39.01 19.25 -26.59
N PRO A 141 -39.43 18.03 -26.96
CA PRO A 141 -39.77 17.05 -25.93
C PRO A 141 -38.52 16.83 -25.09
N PRO A 142 -38.61 16.92 -23.73
CA PRO A 142 -37.48 16.62 -22.89
C PRO A 142 -36.98 15.21 -23.26
N GLN A 143 -35.65 15.08 -23.44
CA GLN A 143 -35.08 13.74 -23.64
C GLN A 143 -35.62 12.86 -22.52
N VAL A 144 -36.38 11.80 -22.91
CA VAL A 144 -36.98 10.90 -21.92
C VAL A 144 -35.84 10.23 -21.18
N PHE A 145 -35.59 10.71 -19.94
CA PHE A 145 -34.64 10.06 -19.09
C PHE A 145 -35.09 8.62 -18.81
N THR A 146 -34.40 7.65 -19.39
CA THR A 146 -34.63 6.24 -19.12
C THR A 146 -33.68 5.85 -17.96
N PRO A 147 -34.18 5.68 -16.74
CA PRO A 147 -33.34 5.32 -15.64
C PRO A 147 -32.70 3.94 -15.86
N PRO A 148 -31.40 3.78 -15.54
CA PRO A 148 -30.77 2.47 -15.55
C PRO A 148 -31.48 1.47 -14.62
N PRO A 149 -31.35 0.16 -14.86
CA PRO A 149 -31.80 -0.83 -13.86
C PRO A 149 -31.24 -0.50 -12.46
N SER A 150 -31.98 -0.79 -11.42
CA SER A 150 -31.63 -0.48 -10.02
C SER A 150 -31.54 1.02 -9.64
N TYR A 151 -31.94 1.94 -10.52
CA TYR A 151 -31.93 3.37 -10.22
C TYR A 151 -32.83 3.73 -9.03
N ARG A 152 -32.30 4.52 -8.11
CA ARG A 152 -33.07 5.15 -7.02
C ARG A 152 -32.81 6.64 -7.08
N SER A 153 -33.88 7.45 -7.14
CA SER A 153 -33.76 8.90 -7.13
C SER A 153 -33.10 9.39 -5.82
N VAL A 154 -32.20 10.33 -5.94
CA VAL A 154 -31.50 11.01 -4.84
C VAL A 154 -31.95 12.46 -4.74
N ALA A 155 -31.94 13.20 -5.86
CA ALA A 155 -32.41 14.58 -5.95
C ALA A 155 -32.76 14.94 -7.39
N HIS A 156 -33.72 15.85 -7.54
CA HIS A 156 -34.10 16.43 -8.81
C HIS A 156 -34.07 17.96 -8.68
N LEU A 157 -33.07 18.59 -9.26
CA LEU A 157 -32.76 20.00 -9.03
C LEU A 157 -32.81 20.79 -10.34
N ALA A 158 -33.23 22.06 -10.25
CA ALA A 158 -33.11 23.02 -11.35
C ALA A 158 -32.31 24.23 -10.93
N ALA A 159 -31.54 24.77 -11.86
CA ALA A 159 -30.78 26.01 -11.71
C ALA A 159 -30.99 26.89 -12.95
N PRO A 160 -30.91 28.25 -12.83
CA PRO A 160 -30.89 29.11 -14.00
C PRO A 160 -29.77 28.72 -14.95
N ASP A 161 -30.04 28.58 -16.25
CA ASP A 161 -29.02 28.27 -17.25
C ASP A 161 -28.12 29.50 -17.49
N GLY A 162 -26.83 29.25 -17.78
CA GLY A 162 -25.82 30.30 -17.99
C GLY A 162 -25.28 30.96 -16.74
N ALA A 163 -25.71 30.59 -15.53
CA ALA A 163 -25.11 31.08 -14.30
C ALA A 163 -23.69 30.53 -14.14
N SER A 164 -22.68 31.41 -14.17
CA SER A 164 -21.25 31.06 -13.98
C SER A 164 -20.90 30.81 -12.52
N ASP A 165 -21.64 31.42 -11.59
CA ASP A 165 -21.50 31.25 -10.13
C ASP A 165 -22.88 30.99 -9.51
N LEU A 166 -23.27 29.73 -9.52
CA LEU A 166 -24.52 29.25 -8.99
C LEU A 166 -24.51 29.30 -7.46
N GLN A 167 -25.54 29.95 -6.88
CA GLN A 167 -25.66 30.00 -5.41
C GLN A 167 -26.63 28.92 -4.89
N PRO A 168 -26.41 28.37 -3.67
CA PRO A 168 -27.23 27.29 -3.11
C PRO A 168 -28.74 27.62 -3.05
N HIS A 169 -29.09 28.90 -2.84
CA HIS A 169 -30.49 29.36 -2.78
C HIS A 169 -31.18 29.48 -4.15
N GLN A 170 -30.41 29.45 -5.25
CA GLN A 170 -30.94 29.48 -6.62
C GLN A 170 -31.32 28.04 -7.12
N LEU A 171 -30.93 27.02 -6.37
CA LEU A 171 -31.32 25.65 -6.68
C LEU A 171 -32.76 25.39 -6.23
N ILE A 172 -33.60 25.00 -7.18
CA ILE A 172 -35.00 24.61 -6.95
C ILE A 172 -35.03 23.08 -6.86
N ASP A 173 -35.64 22.56 -5.79
CA ASP A 173 -35.94 21.15 -5.68
C ASP A 173 -37.24 20.85 -6.44
N LEU A 174 -37.13 20.06 -7.48
CA LEU A 174 -38.24 19.67 -8.35
C LEU A 174 -39.00 18.44 -7.82
N SER A 175 -38.63 17.91 -6.67
CA SER A 175 -39.39 16.81 -6.02
C SER A 175 -40.77 17.31 -5.57
N ASP A 176 -40.83 18.55 -5.06
CA ASP A 176 -42.05 19.14 -4.50
C ASP A 176 -42.44 20.47 -5.19
N THR A 177 -41.62 20.96 -6.14
CA THR A 177 -41.84 22.25 -6.78
C THR A 177 -41.82 22.09 -8.31
N ALA A 178 -42.77 22.69 -9.01
CA ALA A 178 -42.76 22.72 -10.46
C ALA A 178 -41.66 23.62 -11.01
N LEU A 179 -41.13 23.28 -12.18
CA LEU A 179 -40.17 24.14 -12.89
C LEU A 179 -40.81 25.49 -13.19
N PRO A 180 -40.15 26.63 -12.94
CA PRO A 180 -40.66 27.94 -13.27
C PRO A 180 -41.00 28.06 -14.77
N THR A 181 -42.06 28.78 -15.09
CA THR A 181 -42.63 28.86 -16.47
C THR A 181 -41.92 29.83 -17.38
N ASN A 182 -40.82 30.44 -16.96
CA ASN A 182 -40.07 31.44 -17.75
C ASN A 182 -38.55 31.22 -17.60
N GLY A 183 -37.82 31.46 -18.67
CA GLY A 183 -36.37 31.38 -18.74
C GLY A 183 -35.81 30.01 -19.12
N ALA A 184 -34.48 29.93 -19.23
CA ALA A 184 -33.73 28.72 -19.48
C ALA A 184 -33.27 28.13 -18.16
N TRP A 185 -33.48 26.84 -18.00
CA TRP A 185 -33.15 26.11 -16.76
C TRP A 185 -32.27 24.93 -17.07
N ARG A 186 -31.22 24.75 -16.26
CA ARG A 186 -30.41 23.53 -16.24
C ARG A 186 -31.00 22.59 -15.19
N VAL A 187 -31.50 21.46 -15.63
CA VAL A 187 -32.12 20.45 -14.78
C VAL A 187 -31.14 19.31 -14.53
N PHE A 188 -30.93 18.98 -13.27
CA PHE A 188 -30.07 17.90 -12.79
C PHE A 188 -30.92 16.79 -12.20
N ARG A 189 -30.72 15.56 -12.65
CA ARG A 189 -31.29 14.37 -12.01
C ARG A 189 -30.17 13.57 -11.40
N PHE A 190 -30.13 13.52 -10.08
CA PHE A 190 -29.21 12.69 -9.32
C PHE A 190 -29.93 11.42 -8.86
N GLY A 191 -29.28 10.28 -9.03
CA GLY A 191 -29.76 9.00 -8.54
C GLY A 191 -28.60 8.11 -8.13
N SER A 192 -28.90 7.01 -7.50
CA SER A 192 -27.93 5.98 -7.21
C SER A 192 -28.26 4.68 -7.92
N VAL A 193 -27.23 3.97 -8.42
CA VAL A 193 -27.36 2.67 -9.07
C VAL A 193 -26.47 1.65 -8.38
N GLU A 194 -26.83 0.37 -8.46
CA GLU A 194 -26.00 -0.70 -7.95
C GLU A 194 -24.75 -0.85 -8.81
N LEU A 195 -23.62 -1.21 -8.20
CA LEU A 195 -22.37 -1.48 -8.90
C LEU A 195 -22.40 -2.86 -9.56
N GLU A 196 -21.84 -2.93 -10.76
CA GLU A 196 -21.59 -4.19 -11.46
C GLU A 196 -20.07 -4.39 -11.61
N PRO A 197 -19.51 -5.60 -11.39
CA PRO A 197 -20.20 -6.80 -10.89
C PRO A 197 -20.70 -6.63 -9.46
N GLN A 198 -21.70 -7.41 -9.08
CA GLN A 198 -22.32 -7.35 -7.76
C GLN A 198 -21.29 -7.55 -6.66
N ARG A 199 -21.20 -6.58 -5.75
CA ARG A 199 -20.27 -6.60 -4.61
C ARG A 199 -20.99 -6.18 -3.34
N ILE A 200 -20.50 -6.67 -2.20
CA ILE A 200 -21.03 -6.31 -0.88
C ILE A 200 -20.85 -4.81 -0.69
N ASP A 201 -21.88 -4.18 -0.10
CA ASP A 201 -21.79 -2.76 0.25
C ASP A 201 -20.78 -2.53 1.38
N PRO A 202 -19.63 -1.88 1.11
CA PRO A 202 -18.58 -1.64 2.12
C PRO A 202 -19.01 -0.59 3.15
N PHE A 203 -20.11 0.12 2.91
CA PHE A 203 -20.64 1.13 3.82
C PHE A 203 -21.78 0.61 4.73
N SER A 204 -22.20 -0.63 4.55
CA SER A 204 -23.20 -1.27 5.42
C SER A 204 -22.52 -2.18 6.46
N GLU A 205 -22.23 -1.64 7.64
CA GLU A 205 -21.58 -2.39 8.74
C GLU A 205 -22.35 -3.68 9.07
N THR A 206 -23.68 -3.60 9.19
CA THR A 206 -24.51 -4.78 9.48
C THR A 206 -24.44 -5.84 8.39
N ALA A 207 -24.40 -5.44 7.12
CA ALA A 207 -24.28 -6.37 6.00
C ALA A 207 -22.91 -7.03 5.96
N LEU A 208 -21.85 -6.23 6.13
CA LEU A 208 -20.47 -6.72 6.23
C LEU A 208 -20.32 -7.69 7.39
N PHE A 209 -20.73 -7.28 8.59
CA PHE A 209 -20.66 -8.11 9.79
C PHE A 209 -21.35 -9.46 9.58
N ARG A 210 -22.60 -9.44 9.10
CA ARG A 210 -23.36 -10.68 8.86
C ARG A 210 -22.66 -11.55 7.82
N HIS A 211 -22.28 -10.97 6.69
CA HIS A 211 -21.72 -11.73 5.58
C HIS A 211 -20.34 -12.30 5.92
N VAL A 212 -19.44 -11.49 6.49
CA VAL A 212 -18.09 -11.94 6.86
C VAL A 212 -18.17 -13.03 7.92
N ASN A 213 -19.01 -12.87 8.94
CA ASN A 213 -19.20 -13.91 9.96
C ASN A 213 -19.78 -15.21 9.38
N GLN A 214 -20.77 -15.14 8.49
CA GLN A 214 -21.31 -16.33 7.83
C GLN A 214 -20.23 -17.06 7.03
N TRP A 215 -19.42 -16.31 6.28
CA TRP A 215 -18.31 -16.85 5.53
C TRP A 215 -17.24 -17.47 6.44
N LEU A 216 -16.81 -16.78 7.49
CA LEU A 216 -15.83 -17.27 8.46
C LEU A 216 -16.32 -18.55 9.13
N PHE A 217 -17.58 -18.59 9.57
CA PHE A 217 -18.18 -19.79 10.18
C PHE A 217 -18.24 -20.97 9.20
N ALA A 218 -18.67 -20.72 7.95
CA ALA A 218 -18.75 -21.76 6.93
C ALA A 218 -17.37 -22.33 6.57
N THR A 219 -16.37 -21.46 6.40
CA THR A 219 -15.00 -21.86 6.07
C THR A 219 -14.31 -22.57 7.24
N GLN A 220 -14.46 -22.09 8.46
CA GLN A 220 -13.92 -22.74 9.65
C GLN A 220 -14.49 -24.15 9.86
N LYS A 221 -15.81 -24.31 9.66
CA LYS A 221 -16.47 -25.63 9.77
C LYS A 221 -16.01 -26.60 8.69
N ARG A 222 -15.92 -26.13 7.43
CA ARG A 222 -15.55 -26.98 6.28
C ARG A 222 -14.06 -27.31 6.25
N PHE A 223 -13.20 -26.36 6.56
CA PHE A 223 -11.76 -26.45 6.44
C PHE A 223 -11.04 -26.66 7.78
N ALA A 224 -11.70 -27.26 8.77
CA ALA A 224 -11.21 -27.36 10.15
C ALA A 224 -9.77 -27.85 10.30
N ARG A 225 -9.27 -28.71 9.38
CA ARG A 225 -7.89 -29.22 9.40
C ARG A 225 -6.87 -28.25 8.85
N THR A 226 -7.27 -27.36 7.98
CA THR A 226 -6.38 -26.46 7.21
C THR A 226 -6.56 -25.00 7.61
N TYR A 227 -7.65 -24.67 8.31
CA TYR A 227 -7.96 -23.33 8.78
C TYR A 227 -6.94 -22.86 9.83
N GLY A 228 -6.40 -21.66 9.65
CA GLY A 228 -5.36 -21.09 10.53
C GLY A 228 -3.97 -21.73 10.44
N SER A 229 -3.82 -22.82 9.66
CA SER A 229 -2.55 -23.52 9.48
C SER A 229 -2.05 -23.55 8.03
N THR A 230 -2.97 -23.69 7.08
CA THR A 230 -2.73 -23.64 5.63
C THR A 230 -3.48 -22.46 5.03
N LEU A 231 -4.79 -22.33 5.29
CA LEU A 231 -5.55 -21.12 5.00
C LEU A 231 -5.21 -20.08 6.08
N LEU A 232 -4.45 -19.05 5.69
CA LEU A 232 -3.88 -18.07 6.63
C LEU A 232 -4.42 -16.66 6.44
N TRP A 233 -4.92 -16.33 5.26
CA TRP A 233 -5.30 -14.96 4.95
C TRP A 233 -6.39 -14.87 3.89
N VAL A 234 -7.05 -13.72 3.85
CA VAL A 234 -8.08 -13.40 2.87
C VAL A 234 -7.73 -12.07 2.22
N HIS A 235 -7.64 -12.06 0.90
CA HIS A 235 -7.60 -10.82 0.14
C HIS A 235 -9.03 -10.30 -0.02
N PHE A 236 -9.31 -9.19 0.63
CA PHE A 236 -10.57 -8.49 0.45
C PHE A 236 -10.43 -7.56 -0.75
N SER A 237 -11.17 -7.84 -1.82
CA SER A 237 -11.24 -6.92 -2.96
C SER A 237 -11.99 -5.68 -2.52
N GLY A 238 -11.25 -4.64 -2.18
CA GLY A 238 -11.79 -3.31 -1.93
C GLY A 238 -12.46 -2.77 -3.20
N HIS A 239 -13.24 -1.74 -3.05
CA HIS A 239 -13.90 -1.13 -4.20
C HIS A 239 -13.17 0.14 -4.58
N SER A 240 -12.33 0.08 -5.61
CA SER A 240 -11.62 1.24 -6.17
C SER A 240 -12.56 2.32 -6.71
N GLN A 241 -13.84 2.00 -6.94
CA GLN A 241 -14.85 2.93 -7.46
C GLN A 241 -15.57 3.72 -6.35
N THR A 242 -14.83 4.18 -5.34
CA THR A 242 -15.41 4.94 -4.23
C THR A 242 -15.61 6.42 -4.52
N GLU A 243 -15.08 6.94 -5.62
CA GLU A 243 -15.14 8.38 -5.95
C GLU A 243 -16.58 8.93 -5.93
N TYR A 244 -17.55 8.11 -6.34
CA TYR A 244 -18.96 8.46 -6.32
C TYR A 244 -19.80 7.44 -5.54
N ALA A 245 -19.20 6.71 -4.60
CA ALA A 245 -19.97 5.81 -3.74
C ALA A 245 -21.07 6.59 -3.01
N TRP A 246 -22.25 5.98 -2.92
CA TRP A 246 -23.41 6.63 -2.33
C TRP A 246 -24.05 5.77 -1.23
N PRO A 247 -23.47 5.77 -0.02
CA PRO A 247 -24.14 5.21 1.14
C PRO A 247 -25.39 6.01 1.48
N PRO A 248 -26.46 5.37 1.99
CA PRO A 248 -27.73 6.04 2.24
C PRO A 248 -27.64 7.24 3.18
N ASP A 249 -26.73 7.22 4.13
CA ASP A 249 -26.50 8.26 5.14
C ASP A 249 -25.37 9.24 4.78
N MET A 250 -24.87 9.20 3.54
CA MET A 250 -23.85 10.13 3.06
C MET A 250 -24.23 11.60 3.27
N PRO A 251 -25.49 12.06 3.00
CA PRO A 251 -25.86 13.45 3.21
C PRO A 251 -25.81 13.88 4.68
N GLU A 252 -26.25 13.01 5.60
CA GLU A 252 -26.23 13.27 7.04
C GLU A 252 -24.79 13.31 7.57
N ALA A 253 -23.95 12.34 7.21
CA ALA A 253 -22.56 12.28 7.60
C ALA A 253 -21.77 13.52 7.08
N PHE A 254 -22.06 13.93 5.85
CA PHE A 254 -21.48 15.13 5.27
C PHE A 254 -21.91 16.41 6.02
N LEU A 255 -23.22 16.55 6.31
CA LEU A 255 -23.73 17.70 7.07
C LEU A 255 -23.08 17.79 8.46
N LYS A 256 -23.03 16.68 9.18
CA LYS A 256 -22.40 16.63 10.51
C LYS A 256 -20.94 17.09 10.49
N ARG A 257 -20.22 16.82 9.41
CA ARG A 257 -18.79 17.11 9.28
C ARG A 257 -18.50 18.50 8.73
N SER A 258 -19.23 18.91 7.69
CA SER A 258 -18.96 20.15 6.95
C SER A 258 -19.82 21.32 7.40
N GLY A 259 -20.94 21.07 8.08
CA GLY A 259 -21.96 22.05 8.35
C GLY A 259 -22.83 22.44 7.13
N LEU A 260 -22.58 21.83 5.96
CA LEU A 260 -23.28 22.15 4.73
C LEU A 260 -24.28 21.05 4.34
N ASN A 261 -25.41 21.44 3.77
CA ASN A 261 -26.37 20.50 3.20
C ASN A 261 -25.89 19.99 1.83
N LEU A 262 -25.53 18.69 1.72
CA LEU A 262 -25.00 18.10 0.50
C LEU A 262 -25.99 18.20 -0.68
N PHE A 263 -27.29 18.10 -0.44
CA PHE A 263 -28.30 18.19 -1.52
C PHE A 263 -28.24 19.55 -2.23
N ARG A 264 -27.95 20.63 -1.51
CA ARG A 264 -27.77 21.98 -2.08
C ARG A 264 -26.43 22.15 -2.82
N HIS A 265 -25.55 21.18 -2.78
CA HIS A 265 -24.22 21.21 -3.39
C HIS A 265 -23.96 20.02 -4.33
N LEU A 266 -24.97 19.17 -4.59
CA LEU A 266 -24.82 18.02 -5.51
C LEU A 266 -24.27 18.40 -6.90
N PRO A 267 -24.66 19.54 -7.51
CA PRO A 267 -24.09 19.94 -8.81
C PRO A 267 -22.57 20.09 -8.79
N VAL A 268 -21.96 20.35 -7.62
CA VAL A 268 -20.49 20.41 -7.46
C VAL A 268 -19.85 19.05 -7.81
N LEU A 269 -20.49 17.93 -7.44
CA LEU A 269 -20.02 16.59 -7.76
C LEU A 269 -20.16 16.29 -9.25
N ALA A 270 -21.09 16.96 -9.93
CA ALA A 270 -21.25 16.91 -11.38
C ALA A 270 -20.38 17.92 -12.15
N GLY A 271 -19.44 18.59 -11.46
CA GLY A 271 -18.51 19.55 -12.06
C GLY A 271 -19.04 20.99 -12.18
N VAL A 272 -20.24 21.27 -11.66
CA VAL A 272 -20.84 22.62 -11.71
C VAL A 272 -20.63 23.34 -10.36
N PRO A 273 -19.84 24.43 -10.32
CA PRO A 273 -19.58 25.15 -9.06
C PRO A 273 -20.88 25.71 -8.44
N VAL A 274 -20.99 25.61 -7.12
CA VAL A 274 -22.07 26.19 -6.32
C VAL A 274 -21.43 26.93 -5.14
N GLY A 275 -21.73 28.21 -4.96
CA GLY A 275 -21.18 29.07 -3.92
C GLY A 275 -19.74 29.52 -4.17
N GLY A 276 -19.32 29.55 -5.45
CA GLY A 276 -17.98 29.93 -5.85
C GLY A 276 -16.96 28.78 -5.87
N GLY A 277 -15.80 29.03 -6.46
CA GLY A 277 -14.74 28.01 -6.64
C GLY A 277 -14.19 27.47 -5.34
N SER A 278 -14.00 28.30 -4.31
CA SER A 278 -13.51 27.89 -2.99
C SER A 278 -14.51 26.99 -2.26
N THR A 279 -15.81 27.31 -2.30
CA THR A 279 -16.87 26.48 -1.72
C THR A 279 -16.97 25.14 -2.47
N ALA A 280 -16.90 25.16 -3.80
CA ALA A 280 -16.91 23.94 -4.59
C ALA A 280 -15.71 23.02 -4.28
N ALA A 281 -14.52 23.59 -4.12
CA ALA A 281 -13.34 22.82 -3.69
C ALA A 281 -13.53 22.22 -2.28
N PHE A 282 -14.03 23.02 -1.34
CA PHE A 282 -14.36 22.57 0.02
C PHE A 282 -15.36 21.41 0.00
N VAL A 283 -16.46 21.54 -0.76
CA VAL A 283 -17.49 20.48 -0.86
C VAL A 283 -16.88 19.18 -1.40
N ARG A 284 -16.12 19.22 -2.50
CA ARG A 284 -15.45 18.03 -3.05
C ARG A 284 -14.52 17.36 -2.04
N GLN A 285 -13.68 18.16 -1.38
CA GLN A 285 -12.74 17.65 -0.37
C GLN A 285 -13.46 17.00 0.80
N HIS A 286 -14.50 17.66 1.33
CA HIS A 286 -15.27 17.13 2.46
C HIS A 286 -16.14 15.93 2.09
N ALA A 287 -16.66 15.85 0.86
CA ALA A 287 -17.38 14.66 0.38
C ALA A 287 -16.43 13.44 0.30
N ALA A 288 -15.26 13.61 -0.32
CA ALA A 288 -14.25 12.56 -0.38
C ALA A 288 -13.77 12.13 1.02
N ARG A 289 -13.55 13.09 1.93
CA ARG A 289 -13.18 12.80 3.31
C ARG A 289 -14.28 12.05 4.05
N THR A 290 -15.55 12.43 3.86
CA THR A 290 -16.69 11.75 4.48
C THR A 290 -16.76 10.29 4.03
N LEU A 291 -16.61 10.01 2.75
CA LEU A 291 -16.59 8.64 2.23
C LEU A 291 -15.42 7.83 2.81
N ARG A 292 -14.21 8.41 2.87
CA ARG A 292 -13.05 7.73 3.48
C ARG A 292 -13.31 7.33 4.93
N GLU A 293 -13.86 8.24 5.73
CA GLU A 293 -14.11 7.96 7.14
C GLU A 293 -15.26 6.97 7.35
N LEU A 294 -16.33 7.05 6.53
CA LEU A 294 -17.40 6.05 6.56
C LEU A 294 -16.87 4.65 6.19
N TRP A 295 -16.06 4.56 5.15
CA TRP A 295 -15.43 3.30 4.74
C TRP A 295 -14.50 2.76 5.84
N ARG A 296 -13.64 3.62 6.37
CA ARG A 296 -12.71 3.28 7.45
C ARG A 296 -13.43 2.70 8.67
N ASP A 297 -14.47 3.40 9.13
CA ASP A 297 -15.15 3.07 10.38
C ASP A 297 -16.06 1.86 10.23
N ARG A 298 -16.56 1.57 9.04
CA ARG A 298 -17.48 0.46 8.76
C ARG A 298 -16.80 -0.74 8.13
N CYS A 299 -16.07 -0.55 7.04
CA CYS A 299 -15.44 -1.65 6.33
C CYS A 299 -14.09 -2.02 6.97
N GLY A 300 -13.17 -1.05 7.03
CA GLY A 300 -11.79 -1.31 7.43
C GLY A 300 -11.69 -1.94 8.81
N LYS A 301 -12.40 -1.38 9.81
CA LYS A 301 -12.42 -1.94 11.16
C LYS A 301 -13.11 -3.29 11.21
N THR A 302 -14.36 -3.37 10.73
CA THR A 302 -15.19 -4.59 10.85
C THR A 302 -14.52 -5.78 10.18
N VAL A 303 -14.04 -5.64 8.94
CA VAL A 303 -13.38 -6.74 8.23
C VAL A 303 -12.10 -7.18 8.95
N ASN A 304 -11.26 -6.23 9.34
CA ASN A 304 -10.00 -6.56 10.01
C ASN A 304 -10.21 -7.24 11.38
N GLU A 305 -11.14 -6.72 12.18
CA GLU A 305 -11.46 -7.27 13.51
C GLU A 305 -11.99 -8.70 13.40
N LEU A 306 -13.01 -8.92 12.58
CA LEU A 306 -13.63 -10.25 12.40
C LEU A 306 -12.65 -11.29 11.85
N VAL A 307 -11.89 -10.92 10.81
CA VAL A 307 -10.93 -11.84 10.20
C VAL A 307 -9.79 -12.17 11.18
N HIS A 308 -9.34 -11.18 11.96
CA HIS A 308 -8.30 -11.39 12.95
C HIS A 308 -8.77 -12.25 14.13
N GLU A 309 -9.95 -11.96 14.68
CA GLU A 309 -10.55 -12.76 15.76
C GLU A 309 -10.76 -14.23 15.33
N ALA A 310 -11.05 -14.44 14.06
CA ALA A 310 -11.13 -15.77 13.48
C ALA A 310 -9.77 -16.45 13.23
N GLY A 311 -8.64 -15.81 13.53
CA GLY A 311 -7.29 -16.36 13.38
C GLY A 311 -6.72 -16.28 11.97
N LEU A 312 -7.30 -15.47 11.09
CA LEU A 312 -6.79 -15.16 9.75
C LEU A 312 -6.24 -13.73 9.68
N GLU A 313 -5.57 -13.40 8.58
CA GLU A 313 -5.13 -12.04 8.29
C GLU A 313 -5.88 -11.47 7.09
N ALA A 314 -6.39 -10.26 7.22
CA ALA A 314 -6.99 -9.53 6.11
C ALA A 314 -5.89 -8.83 5.30
N ALA A 315 -5.95 -9.02 3.98
CA ALA A 315 -5.09 -8.39 2.99
C ALA A 315 -5.92 -7.51 2.05
N ILE A 316 -5.35 -6.41 1.57
CA ILE A 316 -6.02 -5.51 0.63
C ILE A 316 -5.00 -4.79 -0.25
N ARG A 317 -5.33 -4.59 -1.51
CA ARG A 317 -4.55 -3.76 -2.43
C ARG A 317 -4.77 -2.27 -2.10
N ILE A 318 -3.69 -1.51 -2.12
CA ILE A 318 -3.73 -0.09 -1.75
C ILE A 318 -4.54 0.78 -2.71
N ASP A 319 -4.70 0.37 -3.96
CA ASP A 319 -5.52 1.06 -4.98
C ASP A 319 -7.02 0.71 -4.90
N GLU A 320 -7.38 -0.24 -4.05
CA GLU A 320 -8.77 -0.70 -3.88
C GLU A 320 -9.47 -0.05 -2.69
N VAL A 321 -8.82 0.89 -2.02
CA VAL A 321 -9.33 1.51 -0.81
C VAL A 321 -9.37 3.04 -0.91
N PRO A 322 -10.37 3.70 -0.32
CA PRO A 322 -10.47 5.16 -0.32
C PRO A 322 -9.66 5.83 0.79
N VAL A 323 -8.92 5.09 1.61
CA VAL A 323 -8.09 5.64 2.68
C VAL A 323 -6.73 6.09 2.17
N GLU A 324 -6.05 6.92 2.93
CA GLU A 324 -4.69 7.32 2.60
C GLU A 324 -3.76 6.09 2.60
N PRO A 325 -2.85 5.95 1.62
CA PRO A 325 -1.98 4.79 1.54
C PRO A 325 -1.23 4.50 2.85
N VAL A 326 -0.78 5.52 3.55
CA VAL A 326 -0.06 5.41 4.83
C VAL A 326 -0.89 4.74 5.93
N GLU A 327 -2.22 4.82 5.86
CA GLU A 327 -3.13 4.26 6.86
C GLU A 327 -3.55 2.82 6.58
N VAL A 328 -3.34 2.29 5.36
CA VAL A 328 -3.84 0.96 4.97
C VAL A 328 -3.41 -0.12 5.97
N GLY A 329 -2.15 -0.08 6.41
CA GLY A 329 -1.62 -1.00 7.42
C GLY A 329 -2.31 -0.93 8.79
N ARG A 330 -3.08 0.12 9.09
CA ARG A 330 -3.87 0.27 10.32
C ARG A 330 -5.10 -0.66 10.31
N TYR A 331 -5.72 -0.79 9.13
CA TYR A 331 -6.96 -1.55 8.96
C TYR A 331 -6.74 -2.94 8.38
N PHE A 332 -5.61 -3.19 7.71
CA PHE A 332 -5.30 -4.48 7.13
C PHE A 332 -3.89 -4.92 7.51
N ARG A 333 -3.76 -6.14 8.00
CA ARG A 333 -2.46 -6.68 8.44
C ARG A 333 -1.51 -6.94 7.29
N ARG A 334 -2.05 -7.16 6.07
CA ARG A 334 -1.28 -7.39 4.85
C ARG A 334 -1.63 -6.35 3.78
N PRO A 335 -1.08 -5.14 3.82
CA PRO A 335 -1.19 -4.22 2.69
C PRO A 335 -0.48 -4.81 1.47
N ILE A 336 -1.09 -4.64 0.29
CA ILE A 336 -0.58 -5.14 -0.98
C ILE A 336 -0.26 -3.94 -1.87
N LEU A 337 1.03 -3.76 -2.17
CA LEU A 337 1.57 -2.79 -3.10
C LEU A 337 1.37 -3.27 -4.53
N ILE A 338 1.41 -2.36 -5.50
CA ILE A 338 1.14 -2.65 -6.90
C ILE A 338 2.37 -2.35 -7.73
N ALA A 339 2.75 -3.27 -8.61
CA ALA A 339 3.80 -3.02 -9.58
C ALA A 339 3.37 -1.92 -10.55
N SER A 340 4.17 -0.86 -10.65
CA SER A 340 3.92 0.24 -11.57
C SER A 340 5.23 0.94 -11.94
N ALA A 341 5.26 1.48 -13.17
CA ALA A 341 6.30 2.43 -13.60
C ALA A 341 5.92 3.89 -13.25
N LYS A 342 4.64 4.15 -12.93
CA LYS A 342 4.14 5.51 -12.61
C LYS A 342 4.58 5.93 -11.21
N GLU A 343 5.23 7.08 -11.10
CA GLU A 343 5.78 7.56 -9.83
C GLU A 343 4.69 7.81 -8.78
N GLU A 344 3.49 8.25 -9.17
CA GLU A 344 2.40 8.48 -8.23
C GLU A 344 1.94 7.18 -7.54
N VAL A 345 1.94 6.07 -8.26
CA VAL A 345 1.63 4.75 -7.70
C VAL A 345 2.76 4.29 -6.78
N ARG A 346 4.00 4.51 -7.17
CA ARG A 346 5.18 4.18 -6.37
C ARG A 346 5.27 5.03 -5.10
N ASP A 347 4.87 6.30 -5.16
CA ASP A 347 4.71 7.14 -3.97
C ASP A 347 3.70 6.53 -2.99
N SER A 348 2.54 6.11 -3.50
CA SER A 348 1.52 5.44 -2.71
C SER A 348 2.03 4.13 -2.11
N ASN A 349 2.81 3.33 -2.86
CA ASN A 349 3.47 2.13 -2.37
C ASN A 349 4.40 2.43 -1.18
N ARG A 350 5.30 3.40 -1.33
CA ARG A 350 6.28 3.79 -0.29
C ARG A 350 5.59 4.30 0.97
N LEU A 351 4.54 5.11 0.82
CA LEU A 351 3.73 5.60 1.95
C LEU A 351 3.03 4.44 2.66
N ALA A 352 2.41 3.52 1.92
CA ALA A 352 1.73 2.36 2.50
C ALA A 352 2.71 1.42 3.23
N ALA A 353 3.85 1.14 2.61
CA ALA A 353 4.88 0.31 3.23
C ALA A 353 5.49 0.98 4.46
N GLY A 354 5.77 2.30 4.40
CA GLY A 354 6.27 3.08 5.53
C GLY A 354 5.28 3.09 6.68
N GLY A 355 4.01 3.37 6.42
CA GLY A 355 2.95 3.32 7.44
C GLY A 355 2.77 1.94 8.05
N ALA A 356 2.84 0.89 7.24
CA ALA A 356 2.78 -0.49 7.73
C ALA A 356 3.96 -0.82 8.68
N ARG A 357 5.18 -0.39 8.34
CA ARG A 357 6.37 -0.56 9.19
C ARG A 357 6.26 0.21 10.50
N THR A 358 5.76 1.45 10.47
CA THR A 358 5.47 2.24 11.67
C THR A 358 4.53 1.49 12.63
N LEU A 359 3.56 0.78 12.09
CA LEU A 359 2.60 -0.04 12.85
C LEU A 359 3.12 -1.44 13.19
N GLY A 360 4.38 -1.75 12.89
CA GLY A 360 4.99 -3.06 13.17
C GLY A 360 4.47 -4.19 12.31
N ARG A 361 3.89 -3.91 11.15
CA ARG A 361 3.46 -4.95 10.22
C ARG A 361 4.69 -5.66 9.65
N ARG A 362 4.75 -6.96 9.89
CA ARG A 362 5.90 -7.77 9.50
C ARG A 362 6.02 -7.94 7.98
N PHE A 363 4.88 -8.08 7.30
CA PHE A 363 4.85 -8.35 5.88
C PHE A 363 4.05 -7.30 5.13
N VAL A 364 4.65 -6.82 4.05
CA VAL A 364 4.02 -5.99 3.02
C VAL A 364 4.14 -6.76 1.72
N MET A 365 3.03 -7.05 1.07
CA MET A 365 3.04 -7.81 -0.18
C MET A 365 3.21 -6.87 -1.37
N GLY A 366 3.87 -7.34 -2.42
CA GLY A 366 3.94 -6.67 -3.70
C GLY A 366 3.23 -7.53 -4.74
N TRP A 367 2.17 -7.03 -5.36
CA TRP A 367 1.42 -7.70 -6.43
C TRP A 367 2.02 -7.33 -7.78
N LEU A 368 2.48 -8.33 -8.49
CA LEU A 368 2.98 -8.23 -9.84
C LEU A 368 2.02 -8.93 -10.80
N ALA A 369 1.32 -8.15 -11.63
CA ALA A 369 0.53 -8.69 -12.72
C ALA A 369 1.40 -8.91 -13.96
N PRO A 370 1.30 -10.05 -14.64
CA PRO A 370 2.21 -10.43 -15.73
C PRO A 370 2.13 -9.52 -16.95
N PHE A 371 1.04 -8.77 -17.10
CA PHE A 371 0.75 -7.97 -18.29
C PHE A 371 0.97 -6.45 -18.12
N GLU A 372 1.34 -5.99 -16.93
CA GLU A 372 1.57 -4.57 -16.65
C GLU A 372 3.04 -4.14 -16.85
N THR A 373 3.91 -5.07 -17.18
CA THR A 373 5.29 -4.73 -17.54
C THR A 373 5.29 -4.26 -18.99
N GLU A 374 5.40 -2.95 -19.22
CA GLU A 374 5.70 -2.45 -20.55
C GLU A 374 6.98 -3.11 -21.06
N PRO A 375 6.96 -3.69 -22.28
CA PRO A 375 8.16 -4.28 -22.85
C PRO A 375 9.22 -3.20 -23.06
N SER A 376 10.14 -3.08 -22.13
CA SER A 376 11.32 -2.23 -22.30
C SER A 376 12.34 -2.97 -23.19
N PRO A 377 13.00 -2.31 -24.14
CA PRO A 377 14.12 -2.90 -24.87
C PRO A 377 15.19 -3.49 -23.94
N ALA A 378 15.38 -2.88 -22.76
CA ALA A 378 16.31 -3.38 -21.74
C ALA A 378 15.81 -4.68 -21.06
N ALA A 379 14.53 -5.00 -21.11
CA ALA A 379 13.99 -6.25 -20.52
C ALA A 379 14.55 -7.50 -21.20
N VAL A 380 15.04 -7.40 -22.43
CA VAL A 380 15.69 -8.51 -23.16
C VAL A 380 17.01 -8.93 -22.51
N LEU A 381 17.65 -8.04 -21.77
CA LEU A 381 18.93 -8.31 -21.08
C LEU A 381 18.75 -8.83 -19.64
N LEU A 382 17.52 -8.85 -19.13
CA LEU A 382 17.25 -9.31 -17.78
C LEU A 382 17.13 -10.84 -17.72
N PRO A 383 17.47 -11.47 -16.59
CA PRO A 383 17.35 -12.93 -16.39
C PRO A 383 15.93 -13.45 -16.62
N PHE A 384 14.92 -12.59 -16.36
CA PHE A 384 13.52 -12.79 -16.66
C PHE A 384 12.82 -11.43 -16.83
N PRO A 385 11.77 -11.34 -17.68
CA PRO A 385 11.23 -10.06 -18.14
C PRO A 385 10.70 -9.13 -17.03
N TRP A 386 10.26 -9.68 -15.93
CA TRP A 386 9.62 -8.96 -14.82
C TRP A 386 10.55 -8.67 -13.63
N LYS A 387 11.88 -8.94 -13.75
CA LYS A 387 12.87 -8.70 -12.67
C LYS A 387 12.80 -7.26 -12.15
N HIS A 388 12.85 -6.29 -13.05
CA HIS A 388 12.86 -4.87 -12.66
C HIS A 388 11.58 -4.44 -11.92
N ALA A 389 10.42 -5.01 -12.29
CA ALA A 389 9.17 -4.73 -11.58
C ALA A 389 9.18 -5.31 -10.15
N VAL A 390 9.77 -6.49 -9.94
CA VAL A 390 10.01 -7.04 -8.60
C VAL A 390 10.94 -6.14 -7.81
N ASP A 391 12.05 -5.71 -8.40
CA ASP A 391 13.03 -4.86 -7.74
C ASP A 391 12.43 -3.53 -7.30
N ARG A 392 11.57 -2.93 -8.13
CA ARG A 392 10.83 -1.72 -7.79
C ARG A 392 9.88 -1.94 -6.61
N LEU A 393 9.11 -3.04 -6.61
CA LEU A 393 8.23 -3.38 -5.49
C LEU A 393 9.02 -3.56 -4.19
N LEU A 394 10.17 -4.24 -4.25
CA LEU A 394 11.06 -4.42 -3.11
C LEU A 394 11.63 -3.09 -2.63
N ALA A 395 12.11 -2.24 -3.53
CA ALA A 395 12.63 -0.90 -3.21
C ALA A 395 11.53 0.04 -2.67
N ASP A 396 10.27 -0.13 -3.10
CA ASP A 396 9.11 0.58 -2.57
C ASP A 396 8.67 0.03 -1.20
N GLY A 397 9.23 -1.08 -0.74
CA GLY A 397 9.05 -1.59 0.63
C GLY A 397 8.30 -2.92 0.75
N ALA A 398 8.02 -3.61 -0.36
CA ALA A 398 7.51 -4.98 -0.30
C ALA A 398 8.53 -5.91 0.36
N THR A 399 8.03 -6.87 1.14
CA THR A 399 8.84 -7.92 1.76
C THR A 399 8.37 -9.31 1.36
N ARG A 400 7.27 -9.40 0.60
CA ARG A 400 6.75 -10.61 -0.04
C ARG A 400 6.25 -10.28 -1.44
N ILE A 401 6.49 -11.18 -2.38
CA ILE A 401 6.03 -11.05 -3.76
C ILE A 401 4.89 -12.01 -4.02
N LEU A 402 3.83 -11.49 -4.63
CA LEU A 402 2.72 -12.24 -5.21
C LEU A 402 2.76 -12.07 -6.72
N LEU A 403 3.02 -13.17 -7.42
CA LEU A 403 3.02 -13.22 -8.88
C LEU A 403 1.62 -13.58 -9.37
N ASP A 404 0.98 -12.67 -10.08
CA ASP A 404 -0.27 -12.96 -10.75
C ASP A 404 0.02 -13.60 -12.11
N VAL A 405 -0.21 -14.90 -12.20
CA VAL A 405 0.06 -15.71 -13.40
C VAL A 405 -1.17 -15.86 -14.30
N GLY A 406 -2.16 -14.95 -14.15
CA GLY A 406 -3.39 -15.00 -14.95
C GLY A 406 -4.30 -16.19 -14.61
N GLY A 407 -4.19 -16.69 -13.38
CA GLY A 407 -5.03 -17.77 -12.85
C GLY A 407 -4.57 -19.20 -13.17
N ALA A 408 -3.52 -19.38 -13.98
CA ALA A 408 -2.94 -20.68 -14.30
C ALA A 408 -1.46 -20.58 -14.67
N LEU A 409 -0.67 -21.55 -14.23
CA LEU A 409 0.73 -21.67 -14.64
C LEU A 409 0.83 -22.15 -16.09
N SER A 410 1.68 -21.49 -16.87
CA SER A 410 1.90 -21.82 -18.28
C SER A 410 2.40 -23.25 -18.46
N SER A 411 1.93 -23.94 -19.50
CA SER A 411 2.45 -25.23 -19.92
C SER A 411 3.74 -25.12 -20.73
N ASP A 412 4.10 -23.92 -21.19
CA ASP A 412 5.36 -23.65 -21.89
C ASP A 412 6.55 -23.82 -20.95
N GLU A 413 7.52 -24.63 -21.35
CA GLU A 413 8.71 -24.97 -20.54
C GLU A 413 9.63 -23.76 -20.34
N ALA A 414 9.77 -22.89 -21.33
CA ALA A 414 10.59 -21.69 -21.22
C ALA A 414 9.97 -20.68 -20.24
N ALA A 415 8.66 -20.43 -20.33
CA ALA A 415 7.93 -19.60 -19.38
C ALA A 415 7.95 -20.18 -17.96
N PHE A 416 7.84 -21.50 -17.84
CA PHE A 416 7.93 -22.20 -16.56
C PHE A 416 9.32 -22.06 -15.93
N LYS A 417 10.39 -22.20 -16.73
CA LYS A 417 11.77 -21.95 -16.27
C LYS A 417 11.96 -20.52 -15.80
N GLN A 418 11.46 -19.54 -16.54
CA GLN A 418 11.55 -18.12 -16.15
C GLN A 418 10.82 -17.84 -14.83
N LEU A 419 9.65 -18.45 -14.61
CA LEU A 419 8.92 -18.35 -13.34
C LEU A 419 9.73 -18.94 -12.19
N ARG A 420 10.36 -20.11 -12.38
CA ARG A 420 11.20 -20.75 -11.37
C ARG A 420 12.43 -19.92 -11.02
N ASP A 421 13.15 -19.41 -12.03
CA ASP A 421 14.33 -18.57 -11.83
C ASP A 421 13.95 -17.27 -11.10
N GLY A 422 12.82 -16.66 -11.47
CA GLY A 422 12.30 -15.47 -10.80
C GLY A 422 11.78 -15.73 -9.38
N CYS A 423 11.17 -16.88 -9.11
CA CYS A 423 10.82 -17.26 -7.75
C CYS A 423 12.07 -17.40 -6.87
N LEU A 424 13.13 -18.02 -7.38
CA LEU A 424 14.39 -18.17 -6.65
C LEU A 424 15.02 -16.79 -6.34
N TYR A 425 15.04 -15.91 -7.34
CA TYR A 425 15.47 -14.51 -7.16
C TYR A 425 14.68 -13.80 -6.05
N ALA A 426 13.34 -13.85 -6.15
CA ALA A 426 12.46 -13.24 -5.16
C ALA A 426 12.65 -13.84 -3.77
N HIS A 427 12.89 -15.14 -3.65
CA HIS A 427 13.19 -15.78 -2.37
C HIS A 427 14.49 -15.27 -1.76
N ARG A 428 15.57 -15.11 -2.55
CA ARG A 428 16.84 -14.53 -2.07
C ARG A 428 16.66 -13.11 -1.56
N CYS A 429 15.95 -12.28 -2.31
CA CYS A 429 15.63 -10.92 -1.86
C CYS A 429 14.79 -10.94 -0.58
N GLN A 430 13.80 -11.80 -0.50
CA GLN A 430 12.91 -11.90 0.67
C GLN A 430 13.61 -12.43 1.93
N VAL A 431 14.58 -13.34 1.79
CA VAL A 431 15.43 -13.73 2.94
C VAL A 431 16.04 -12.50 3.55
N MET A 432 16.68 -11.65 2.76
CA MET A 432 17.37 -10.46 3.24
C MET A 432 16.40 -9.40 3.78
N LEU A 433 15.29 -9.17 3.09
CA LEU A 433 14.33 -8.11 3.42
C LEU A 433 13.31 -8.49 4.51
N GLN A 434 13.23 -9.76 4.89
CA GLN A 434 12.39 -10.24 6.01
C GLN A 434 13.17 -10.40 7.31
N GLN A 435 14.50 -10.36 7.28
CA GLN A 435 15.35 -10.44 8.47
C GLN A 435 15.39 -9.11 9.22
N GLY A 436 15.56 -9.19 10.54
CA GLY A 436 15.73 -8.03 11.41
C GLY A 436 14.60 -7.00 11.30
N ALA A 437 14.97 -5.73 11.48
CA ALA A 437 14.06 -4.59 11.44
C ALA A 437 14.54 -3.54 10.43
N PRO A 438 13.65 -2.71 9.86
CA PRO A 438 14.05 -1.50 9.15
C PRO A 438 14.92 -0.61 10.04
N ALA A 439 16.01 -0.06 9.50
CA ALA A 439 17.01 0.68 10.28
C ALA A 439 16.80 2.21 10.30
N GLY A 440 15.81 2.72 9.55
CA GLY A 440 15.51 4.16 9.46
C GLY A 440 15.09 4.78 10.80
N ASP A 441 15.69 5.93 11.11
CA ASP A 441 15.42 6.72 12.31
C ASP A 441 14.49 7.91 12.04
N LEU A 442 14.03 8.09 10.81
CA LEU A 442 13.24 9.22 10.35
C LEU A 442 11.79 8.84 10.12
N LEU A 443 10.87 9.64 10.64
CA LEU A 443 9.47 9.65 10.20
C LEU A 443 9.25 10.74 9.16
N VAL A 444 8.40 10.46 8.17
CA VAL A 444 7.99 11.44 7.15
C VAL A 444 6.47 11.56 7.15
N TRP A 445 5.98 12.78 7.31
CA TRP A 445 4.59 13.14 7.10
C TRP A 445 4.47 13.93 5.80
N SER A 446 4.07 13.24 4.74
CA SER A 446 3.88 13.83 3.42
C SER A 446 2.84 13.01 2.64
N GLU A 447 2.17 13.64 1.69
CA GLU A 447 1.25 12.97 0.76
C GLU A 447 1.97 12.31 -0.42
N LYS A 448 3.24 12.66 -0.62
CA LYS A 448 4.13 12.09 -1.64
C LYS A 448 5.46 11.76 -1.00
N SER A 449 6.22 10.86 -1.61
CA SER A 449 7.59 10.64 -1.17
C SER A 449 8.42 11.89 -1.42
N LEU A 450 9.29 12.23 -0.46
CA LEU A 450 10.18 13.36 -0.57
C LEU A 450 11.48 12.92 -1.24
N SER A 451 11.63 13.18 -2.53
CA SER A 451 12.82 12.81 -3.32
C SER A 451 14.11 13.44 -2.77
N SER A 452 14.02 14.62 -2.15
CA SER A 452 15.16 15.25 -1.45
C SER A 452 15.69 14.40 -0.28
N LEU A 453 14.87 13.57 0.33
CA LEU A 453 15.25 12.69 1.43
C LEU A 453 15.66 11.28 0.98
N ALA A 454 15.99 11.10 -0.30
CA ALA A 454 16.37 9.81 -0.87
C ALA A 454 17.59 9.16 -0.19
N ALA A 455 18.43 9.93 0.50
CA ALA A 455 19.58 9.43 1.26
C ALA A 455 19.22 8.86 2.65
N TYR A 456 17.94 8.95 3.04
CA TYR A 456 17.44 8.45 4.33
C TYR A 456 16.51 7.26 4.13
N SER A 457 16.68 6.24 4.96
CA SER A 457 15.66 5.23 5.18
C SER A 457 14.62 5.81 6.13
N TYR A 458 13.36 5.89 5.72
CA TYR A 458 12.30 6.48 6.53
C TYR A 458 11.03 5.64 6.52
N ASP A 459 10.22 5.82 7.55
CA ASP A 459 8.85 5.32 7.60
C ASP A 459 7.87 6.48 7.46
N ALA A 460 6.67 6.19 6.97
CA ALA A 460 5.64 7.18 6.72
C ALA A 460 4.61 7.24 7.86
N VAL A 461 4.04 8.42 8.06
CA VAL A 461 3.03 8.68 9.09
C VAL A 461 2.12 9.83 8.64
N ASN A 462 0.94 9.91 9.23
CA ASN A 462 0.07 11.09 9.17
C ASN A 462 -0.41 11.50 10.57
N GLY A 463 -1.21 12.58 10.65
CA GLY A 463 -1.72 13.09 11.92
C GLY A 463 -2.51 12.08 12.73
N THR A 464 -3.32 11.25 12.07
CA THR A 464 -4.11 10.20 12.73
C THR A 464 -3.23 9.16 13.41
N MET A 465 -2.14 8.75 12.76
CA MET A 465 -1.18 7.79 13.32
C MET A 465 -0.34 8.40 14.44
N LEU A 466 0.07 9.66 14.30
CA LEU A 466 0.83 10.38 15.33
C LEU A 466 0.04 10.59 16.63
N ALA A 467 -1.30 10.64 16.56
CA ALA A 467 -2.14 10.71 17.75
C ALA A 467 -1.98 9.49 18.69
N ASP A 468 -1.60 8.33 18.13
CA ASP A 468 -1.36 7.09 18.90
C ASP A 468 0.10 6.97 19.37
N ALA A 469 0.97 7.90 18.99
CA ALA A 469 2.39 7.86 19.35
C ALA A 469 2.66 8.46 20.73
N SER A 470 3.70 7.97 21.39
CA SER A 470 4.27 8.55 22.59
C SER A 470 5.62 9.22 22.32
N VAL A 471 6.03 10.12 23.18
CA VAL A 471 7.34 10.76 23.10
C VAL A 471 8.13 10.43 24.36
N ARG A 472 9.33 9.87 24.17
CA ARG A 472 10.29 9.60 25.24
C ARG A 472 11.67 10.11 24.83
N GLU A 473 12.29 10.95 25.66
CA GLU A 473 13.63 11.50 25.44
C GLU A 473 13.79 12.18 24.05
N GLY A 474 12.75 12.90 23.60
CA GLY A 474 12.74 13.57 22.31
C GLY A 474 12.59 12.61 21.10
N ARG A 475 12.33 11.33 21.31
CA ARG A 475 12.06 10.33 20.25
C ARG A 475 10.58 9.99 20.19
N ILE A 476 10.07 9.81 18.97
CA ILE A 476 8.69 9.35 18.75
C ILE A 476 8.68 7.83 18.82
N ARG A 477 7.75 7.27 19.61
CA ARG A 477 7.62 5.82 19.79
C ARG A 477 6.19 5.37 19.54
N PHE A 478 6.05 4.26 18.82
CA PHE A 478 4.77 3.57 18.57
C PHE A 478 4.64 2.31 19.41
N ALA A 479 3.43 1.78 19.51
CA ALA A 479 3.14 0.51 20.19
C ALA A 479 3.89 -0.69 19.58
N SER A 480 4.35 -0.57 18.35
CA SER A 480 5.21 -1.53 17.67
C SER A 480 6.65 -1.59 18.17
N GLU A 481 6.99 -0.80 19.21
CA GLU A 481 8.34 -0.56 19.72
C GLU A 481 9.30 0.14 18.74
N ARG A 482 8.80 0.59 17.59
CA ARG A 482 9.56 1.43 16.66
C ARG A 482 9.78 2.81 17.27
N GLU A 483 11.03 3.29 17.20
CA GLU A 483 11.45 4.60 17.69
C GLU A 483 12.12 5.42 16.58
N TYR A 484 11.82 6.72 16.56
CA TYR A 484 12.34 7.62 15.54
C TYR A 484 12.98 8.86 16.17
N ALA A 485 14.11 9.28 15.60
CA ALA A 485 14.89 10.42 16.08
C ALA A 485 14.30 11.78 15.73
N GLY A 486 13.35 11.81 14.76
CA GLY A 486 12.68 13.03 14.37
C GLY A 486 11.63 12.83 13.29
N LEU A 487 10.98 13.93 12.95
CA LEU A 487 9.85 14.00 12.02
C LEU A 487 10.11 15.05 10.94
N ALA A 488 10.16 14.62 9.68
CA ALA A 488 10.10 15.53 8.54
C ALA A 488 8.64 15.71 8.10
N VAL A 489 8.19 16.94 7.95
CA VAL A 489 6.80 17.28 7.60
C VAL A 489 6.80 18.13 6.35
N ALA A 490 6.11 17.70 5.29
CA ALA A 490 5.83 18.58 4.17
C ALA A 490 4.83 19.66 4.60
N ALA A 491 5.14 20.92 4.39
CA ALA A 491 4.28 22.04 4.80
C ALA A 491 2.86 21.93 4.21
N ALA A 492 2.74 21.45 2.98
CA ALA A 492 1.47 21.20 2.30
C ALA A 492 0.60 20.12 2.97
N SER A 493 1.17 19.26 3.79
CA SER A 493 0.44 18.21 4.52
C SER A 493 -0.24 18.73 5.79
N LEU A 494 0.12 19.92 6.29
CA LEU A 494 -0.48 20.55 7.45
C LEU A 494 -1.74 21.35 7.04
N ARG A 495 -2.84 20.64 6.78
CA ARG A 495 -4.06 21.22 6.22
C ARG A 495 -5.02 21.78 7.26
N HIS A 496 -4.85 21.41 8.53
CA HIS A 496 -5.76 21.76 9.61
C HIS A 496 -4.99 22.33 10.81
N ALA A 497 -5.64 23.19 11.58
CA ALA A 497 -5.06 23.76 12.80
C ALA A 497 -4.67 22.67 13.84
N ASP A 498 -5.35 21.52 13.81
CA ASP A 498 -5.03 20.38 14.67
C ASP A 498 -3.72 19.71 14.28
N ASP A 499 -3.42 19.64 12.98
CA ASP A 499 -2.15 19.11 12.46
C ASP A 499 -0.98 19.98 12.94
N GLU A 500 -1.11 21.31 12.78
CA GLU A 500 -0.10 22.26 13.26
C GLU A 500 0.08 22.18 14.78
N ARG A 501 -1.03 22.07 15.53
CA ARG A 501 -0.99 21.93 16.99
C ARG A 501 -0.26 20.65 17.41
N MET A 502 -0.50 19.55 16.72
CA MET A 502 0.17 18.26 16.96
C MET A 502 1.67 18.39 16.74
N VAL A 503 2.11 18.94 15.60
CA VAL A 503 3.53 19.12 15.30
C VAL A 503 4.22 20.01 16.35
N ARG A 504 3.58 21.12 16.76
CA ARG A 504 4.10 21.98 17.85
C ARG A 504 4.19 21.24 19.20
N THR A 505 3.22 20.39 19.49
CA THR A 505 3.21 19.58 20.72
C THR A 505 4.36 18.57 20.70
N LEU A 506 4.64 17.94 19.58
CA LEU A 506 5.80 17.04 19.43
C LEU A 506 7.10 17.82 19.62
N ALA A 507 7.25 18.95 18.96
CA ALA A 507 8.44 19.82 19.08
C ALA A 507 8.66 20.30 20.53
N SER A 508 7.59 20.71 21.24
CA SER A 508 7.67 21.13 22.65
C SER A 508 8.07 20.00 23.60
N ARG A 509 7.85 18.74 23.23
CA ARG A 509 8.30 17.55 23.95
C ARG A 509 9.73 17.11 23.59
N GLY A 510 10.46 17.95 22.83
CA GLY A 510 11.85 17.70 22.46
C GLY A 510 12.04 16.91 21.17
N VAL A 511 10.97 16.57 20.45
CA VAL A 511 11.09 15.91 19.14
C VAL A 511 11.68 16.89 18.14
N ARG A 512 12.70 16.44 17.41
CA ARG A 512 13.26 17.22 16.31
C ARG A 512 12.34 17.19 15.11
N VAL A 513 11.92 18.35 14.64
CA VAL A 513 11.01 18.50 13.48
C VAL A 513 11.72 19.28 12.39
N TRP A 514 11.64 18.77 11.16
CA TRP A 514 12.05 19.47 9.94
C TRP A 514 10.80 19.75 9.11
N LEU A 515 10.45 21.03 9.03
CA LEU A 515 9.34 21.49 8.19
C LEU A 515 9.87 21.78 6.78
N MET A 516 9.50 20.92 5.82
CA MET A 516 9.93 21.04 4.43
C MET A 516 9.01 22.01 3.70
N ALA A 517 9.55 23.15 3.27
CA ALA A 517 8.83 24.19 2.55
C ALA A 517 8.77 23.87 1.05
N GLU A 518 7.67 24.19 0.37
CA GLU A 518 7.58 24.14 -1.10
C GLU A 518 8.43 25.22 -1.75
N ASP A 519 8.78 25.07 -3.05
CA ASP A 519 9.79 25.88 -3.73
C ASP A 519 9.56 27.40 -3.71
N ASP A 520 8.31 27.88 -3.49
CA ASP A 520 7.94 29.29 -3.31
C ASP A 520 7.58 29.64 -1.86
N ALA A 521 7.90 28.81 -0.90
CA ALA A 521 7.31 28.81 0.43
C ALA A 521 7.99 29.73 1.46
N SER A 522 8.95 30.56 1.09
CA SER A 522 9.43 31.62 1.99
C SER A 522 8.31 32.58 2.44
N GLU A 523 7.20 32.64 1.70
CA GLU A 523 6.00 33.43 1.96
C GLU A 523 4.80 32.59 2.47
N SER A 524 4.93 31.27 2.58
CA SER A 524 3.84 30.42 3.07
C SER A 524 3.46 30.80 4.51
N THR A 525 2.19 31.09 4.72
CA THR A 525 1.65 31.41 6.06
C THR A 525 1.87 30.30 7.07
N THR A 526 1.93 29.05 6.63
CA THR A 526 2.23 27.87 7.45
C THR A 526 3.68 27.91 7.94
N VAL A 527 4.63 28.15 7.05
CA VAL A 527 6.07 28.26 7.37
C VAL A 527 6.31 29.40 8.37
N ALA A 528 5.71 30.58 8.11
CA ALA A 528 5.83 31.74 8.99
C ALA A 528 5.32 31.44 10.42
N ARG A 529 4.26 30.65 10.54
CA ARG A 529 3.70 30.24 11.83
C ARG A 529 4.63 29.33 12.64
N PHE A 530 5.53 28.58 12.01
CA PHE A 530 6.51 27.72 12.70
C PHE A 530 7.85 28.41 12.99
N SER A 531 8.07 29.59 12.47
CA SER A 531 9.28 30.38 12.75
C SER A 531 9.46 30.61 14.26
N GLY A 532 10.63 30.29 14.78
CA GLY A 532 10.94 30.38 16.22
C GLY A 532 10.36 29.27 17.11
N THR A 533 9.69 28.25 16.53
CA THR A 533 9.25 27.09 17.33
C THR A 533 10.48 26.27 17.75
N ALA A 534 10.65 26.04 19.05
CA ALA A 534 11.75 25.23 19.57
C ALA A 534 11.75 23.83 18.95
N ASN A 535 12.94 23.29 18.67
CA ASN A 535 13.15 21.96 18.03
C ASN A 535 12.51 21.82 16.62
N CYS A 536 12.05 22.92 16.02
CA CYS A 536 11.53 22.94 14.64
C CYS A 536 12.44 23.78 13.76
N VAL A 537 12.92 23.17 12.66
CA VAL A 537 13.75 23.82 11.65
C VAL A 537 12.98 23.83 10.34
N VAL A 538 12.82 25.02 9.76
CA VAL A 538 12.24 25.18 8.41
C VAL A 538 13.35 24.97 7.38
N LEU A 539 13.11 24.10 6.43
CA LEU A 539 14.05 23.75 5.36
C LEU A 539 13.36 23.89 3.99
N PRO A 540 14.09 24.30 2.94
CA PRO A 540 13.57 24.26 1.58
C PRO A 540 13.31 22.82 1.13
N ALA A 541 12.33 22.60 0.24
CA ALA A 541 11.92 21.28 -0.22
C ALA A 541 13.06 20.47 -0.88
N ASN A 542 14.02 21.16 -1.49
CA ASN A 542 15.16 20.55 -2.15
C ASN A 542 16.36 20.22 -1.21
N MET A 543 16.22 20.49 0.10
CA MET A 543 17.27 20.17 1.08
C MET A 543 17.48 18.66 1.17
N ARG A 544 18.71 18.23 0.94
CA ARG A 544 19.10 16.81 0.93
C ARG A 544 19.63 16.30 2.27
N GLU A 545 20.05 17.20 3.15
CA GLU A 545 20.59 16.85 4.46
C GLU A 545 19.74 17.47 5.58
N LEU A 546 19.32 16.64 6.52
CA LEU A 546 18.58 17.07 7.69
C LEU A 546 19.56 17.42 8.83
N PRO A 547 19.59 18.69 9.31
CA PRO A 547 20.50 19.09 10.37
C PRO A 547 20.39 18.18 11.59
N GLY A 548 21.52 17.56 11.97
CA GLY A 548 21.62 16.69 13.15
C GLY A 548 21.08 15.27 12.98
N LEU A 549 20.74 14.83 11.77
CA LEU A 549 20.47 13.43 11.43
C LEU A 549 21.40 12.99 10.30
N LYS A 550 22.18 11.95 10.53
CA LYS A 550 23.07 11.39 9.50
C LYS A 550 22.26 10.62 8.45
N PRO A 551 22.50 10.82 7.13
CA PRO A 551 21.92 9.99 6.10
C PRO A 551 22.30 8.53 6.23
N ASP A 552 21.43 7.61 5.83
CA ASP A 552 21.69 6.17 5.85
C ASP A 552 22.65 5.74 4.74
N CYS A 553 22.44 6.26 3.52
CA CYS A 553 23.29 5.99 2.37
C CYS A 553 23.31 7.21 1.45
N VAL A 554 24.48 7.78 1.29
CA VAL A 554 24.72 8.84 0.29
C VAL A 554 25.44 8.22 -0.90
N TRP A 555 25.04 8.56 -2.12
CA TRP A 555 25.69 8.01 -3.30
C TRP A 555 26.03 9.07 -4.34
N GLN A 556 27.05 8.76 -5.11
CA GLN A 556 27.48 9.51 -6.28
C GLN A 556 27.71 8.52 -7.43
N SER A 557 27.13 8.77 -8.60
CA SER A 557 27.30 7.92 -9.77
C SER A 557 28.32 8.52 -10.73
N ASP A 558 29.08 7.66 -11.40
CA ASP A 558 29.93 8.01 -12.53
C ASP A 558 29.11 8.12 -13.84
N ALA A 559 27.91 7.55 -13.89
CA ALA A 559 26.97 7.67 -15.01
C ALA A 559 26.01 8.86 -14.80
N PRO A 560 25.96 9.84 -15.72
CA PRO A 560 25.05 10.99 -15.60
C PRO A 560 23.59 10.55 -15.54
N GLY A 561 22.84 11.09 -14.55
CA GLY A 561 21.41 10.84 -14.42
C GLY A 561 21.03 9.48 -13.83
N MET A 562 22.00 8.67 -13.42
CA MET A 562 21.72 7.39 -12.76
C MET A 562 20.96 7.60 -11.45
N GLN A 563 19.85 6.92 -11.30
CA GLN A 563 19.02 6.95 -10.10
C GLN A 563 19.20 5.65 -9.33
N VAL A 564 19.60 5.78 -8.08
CA VAL A 564 19.75 4.65 -7.16
C VAL A 564 18.68 4.74 -6.09
N ARG A 565 18.04 3.63 -5.82
CA ARG A 565 17.16 3.44 -4.68
C ARG A 565 17.81 2.48 -3.70
N PHE A 566 17.53 2.67 -2.41
CA PHE A 566 18.03 1.74 -1.41
C PHE A 566 17.00 1.47 -0.32
N MET A 567 17.18 0.35 0.37
CA MET A 567 16.54 0.04 1.65
C MET A 567 17.62 -0.35 2.65
N HIS A 568 17.44 0.04 3.90
CA HIS A 568 18.35 -0.28 5.00
C HIS A 568 17.65 -1.12 6.05
N ARG A 569 18.21 -2.28 6.37
CA ARG A 569 17.73 -3.18 7.43
C ARG A 569 18.86 -3.53 8.39
N ARG A 570 18.46 -3.80 9.62
CA ARG A 570 19.36 -4.17 10.69
C ARG A 570 18.94 -5.48 11.32
N THR A 571 19.86 -6.43 11.42
CA THR A 571 19.71 -7.66 12.20
C THR A 571 20.56 -7.59 13.47
N ALA A 572 20.57 -8.64 14.27
CA ALA A 572 21.47 -8.74 15.41
C ALA A 572 22.96 -8.81 14.99
N ALA A 573 23.23 -9.36 13.80
CA ALA A 573 24.58 -9.64 13.29
C ALA A 573 24.99 -8.77 12.10
N HIS A 574 24.04 -8.20 11.35
CA HIS A 574 24.35 -7.54 10.08
C HIS A 574 23.62 -6.20 9.93
N GLU A 575 24.27 -5.27 9.20
CA GLU A 575 23.62 -4.16 8.52
C GLU A 575 23.48 -4.53 7.03
N VAL A 576 22.28 -4.40 6.48
CA VAL A 576 21.92 -4.87 5.14
C VAL A 576 21.36 -3.70 4.34
N TYR A 577 22.03 -3.36 3.24
CA TYR A 577 21.59 -2.34 2.30
C TYR A 577 21.20 -3.01 0.98
N TYR A 578 19.96 -2.88 0.57
CA TYR A 578 19.50 -3.25 -0.77
C TYR A 578 19.66 -2.06 -1.68
N LEU A 579 20.35 -2.20 -2.79
CA LEU A 579 20.59 -1.15 -3.79
C LEU A 579 19.96 -1.55 -5.11
N LEU A 580 19.29 -0.61 -5.77
CA LEU A 580 18.65 -0.79 -7.09
C LEU A 580 19.07 0.34 -8.04
N ASN A 581 19.58 -0.02 -9.22
CA ASN A 581 19.71 0.87 -10.36
C ASN A 581 18.37 0.96 -11.11
N GLU A 582 17.72 2.11 -11.07
CA GLU A 582 16.44 2.33 -11.78
C GLU A 582 16.60 2.50 -13.29
N ASN A 583 17.82 2.73 -13.78
CA ASN A 583 18.10 3.08 -15.17
C ASN A 583 18.43 1.85 -16.03
N ALA A 584 18.19 1.98 -17.33
CA ALA A 584 18.56 1.00 -18.34
C ALA A 584 20.08 0.98 -18.66
N GLU A 585 20.82 1.99 -18.22
CA GLU A 585 22.25 2.08 -18.38
C GLU A 585 22.96 1.54 -17.14
N PRO A 586 23.99 0.70 -17.31
CA PRO A 586 24.85 0.27 -16.22
C PRO A 586 25.76 1.41 -15.77
N GLY A 587 26.21 1.36 -14.53
CA GLY A 587 27.17 2.33 -14.01
C GLY A 587 27.73 1.95 -12.66
N SER A 588 28.79 2.63 -12.23
CA SER A 588 29.31 2.50 -10.88
C SER A 588 28.78 3.61 -9.99
N VAL A 589 28.46 3.26 -8.76
CA VAL A 589 28.06 4.20 -7.72
C VAL A 589 29.04 4.12 -6.55
N THR A 590 29.48 5.27 -6.10
CA THR A 590 30.24 5.39 -4.84
C THR A 590 29.25 5.68 -3.73
N CYS A 591 29.02 4.69 -2.87
CA CYS A 591 28.08 4.77 -1.75
C CYS A 591 28.83 5.00 -0.44
N THR A 592 28.33 5.92 0.40
CA THR A 592 28.79 6.11 1.78
C THR A 592 27.68 5.66 2.74
N PHE A 593 27.91 4.56 3.44
CA PHE A 593 26.98 3.92 4.36
C PHE A 593 27.16 4.41 5.78
N ARG A 594 26.06 4.65 6.50
CA ARG A 594 26.07 5.18 7.87
C ARG A 594 26.44 4.15 8.91
N ASP A 595 25.74 3.05 8.93
CA ASP A 595 25.89 1.99 9.91
C ASP A 595 26.59 0.79 9.25
N THR A 596 27.77 0.50 9.75
CA THR A 596 28.66 -0.43 9.07
C THR A 596 29.45 -1.21 10.09
N GLY A 597 29.13 -2.00 10.86
CA GLY A 597 29.94 -2.82 11.77
C GLY A 597 31.47 -2.67 11.61
N LYS A 598 32.23 -3.70 11.91
CA LYS A 598 33.70 -3.67 11.87
C LYS A 598 34.29 -4.37 10.65
N GLY A 599 33.50 -5.25 9.99
CA GLY A 599 33.92 -6.05 8.84
C GLY A 599 34.11 -5.24 7.55
N ALA A 600 34.73 -5.85 6.56
CA ALA A 600 34.68 -5.36 5.18
C ALA A 600 33.29 -5.63 4.60
N PRO A 601 32.78 -4.74 3.72
CA PRO A 601 31.48 -4.97 3.10
C PRO A 601 31.53 -6.14 2.12
N GLU A 602 30.41 -6.87 2.04
CA GLU A 602 30.19 -7.90 1.04
C GLU A 602 29.09 -7.47 0.06
N ARG A 603 29.27 -7.78 -1.23
CA ARG A 603 28.25 -7.67 -2.26
C ARG A 603 27.58 -9.03 -2.45
N TRP A 604 26.28 -9.09 -2.25
CA TRP A 604 25.49 -10.28 -2.42
C TRP A 604 24.57 -10.11 -3.63
N ASP A 605 24.73 -10.98 -4.62
CA ASP A 605 23.98 -10.94 -5.87
C ASP A 605 22.75 -11.86 -5.80
N PRO A 606 21.53 -11.33 -5.75
CA PRO A 606 20.35 -12.19 -5.66
C PRO A 606 20.04 -12.95 -6.96
N THR A 607 20.62 -12.56 -8.09
CA THR A 607 20.46 -13.26 -9.37
C THR A 607 21.22 -14.58 -9.37
N THR A 608 22.49 -14.54 -9.00
CA THR A 608 23.37 -15.73 -9.00
C THR A 608 23.39 -16.43 -7.64
N GLY A 609 23.21 -15.70 -6.55
CA GLY A 609 23.44 -16.18 -5.17
C GLY A 609 24.90 -16.09 -4.76
N GLU A 610 25.75 -15.41 -5.55
CA GLU A 610 27.15 -15.18 -5.23
C GLU A 610 27.31 -14.13 -4.15
N ILE A 611 28.33 -14.31 -3.32
CA ILE A 611 28.75 -13.43 -2.24
C ILE A 611 30.20 -13.08 -2.48
N GLU A 612 30.49 -11.80 -2.67
CA GLU A 612 31.81 -11.26 -2.96
C GLU A 612 32.25 -10.28 -1.89
N LEU A 613 33.45 -10.41 -1.37
CA LEU A 613 34.06 -9.43 -0.49
C LEU A 613 34.49 -8.20 -1.31
N LEU A 614 34.04 -7.02 -0.90
CA LEU A 614 34.49 -5.76 -1.51
C LEU A 614 35.82 -5.34 -0.87
N GLU A 615 36.94 -5.63 -1.55
CA GLU A 615 38.29 -5.29 -1.07
C GLU A 615 38.85 -4.02 -1.71
N THR A 616 38.44 -3.72 -2.95
CA THR A 616 38.93 -2.57 -3.71
C THR A 616 38.00 -1.37 -3.56
N ASP A 617 38.56 -0.17 -3.54
CA ASP A 617 37.82 1.09 -3.45
C ASP A 617 36.95 1.22 -2.19
N VAL A 618 37.34 0.54 -1.10
CA VAL A 618 36.67 0.64 0.21
C VAL A 618 37.49 1.53 1.13
N ARG A 619 36.83 2.54 1.68
CA ARG A 619 37.43 3.47 2.68
C ARG A 619 36.53 3.56 3.89
N ARG A 620 37.13 3.46 5.08
CA ARG A 620 36.44 3.73 6.35
C ARG A 620 36.80 5.12 6.85
N ASP A 621 35.78 5.93 7.07
CA ASP A 621 35.93 7.29 7.60
C ASP A 621 36.15 7.26 9.13
N PRO A 622 36.78 8.31 9.73
CA PRO A 622 37.01 8.38 11.17
C PRO A 622 35.72 8.33 12.01
N ASP A 623 34.58 8.71 11.44
CA ASP A 623 33.27 8.67 12.11
C ASP A 623 32.54 7.31 11.95
N GLY A 624 33.25 6.31 11.43
CA GLY A 624 32.79 4.93 11.30
C GLY A 624 32.00 4.63 10.02
N ARG A 625 31.71 5.61 9.16
CA ARG A 625 31.08 5.37 7.87
C ARG A 625 32.03 4.62 6.94
N VAL A 626 31.44 3.83 6.03
CA VAL A 626 32.20 3.15 4.97
C VAL A 626 31.77 3.66 3.61
N THR A 627 32.75 4.05 2.82
CA THR A 627 32.57 4.39 1.41
C THR A 627 33.07 3.24 0.56
N ALA A 628 32.24 2.75 -0.37
CA ALA A 628 32.59 1.69 -1.30
C ALA A 628 32.08 2.01 -2.71
N LYS A 629 32.83 1.61 -3.73
CA LYS A 629 32.42 1.70 -5.13
C LYS A 629 31.77 0.39 -5.56
N ILE A 630 30.54 0.47 -6.11
CA ILE A 630 29.71 -0.68 -6.45
C ILE A 630 29.27 -0.54 -7.90
N PHE A 631 29.49 -1.57 -8.71
CA PHE A 631 28.97 -1.63 -10.06
C PHE A 631 27.55 -2.22 -10.04
N LEU A 632 26.61 -1.55 -10.71
CA LEU A 632 25.24 -1.99 -10.92
C LEU A 632 24.96 -2.06 -12.43
N GLY A 633 24.53 -3.23 -12.88
CA GLY A 633 24.07 -3.44 -14.26
C GLY A 633 22.81 -2.62 -14.58
N ALA A 634 22.34 -2.70 -15.81
CA ALA A 634 21.05 -2.11 -16.22
C ALA A 634 19.90 -2.72 -15.43
N HIS A 635 19.08 -1.89 -14.78
CA HIS A 635 17.98 -2.36 -13.93
C HIS A 635 18.40 -3.45 -12.93
N ASP A 636 19.62 -3.37 -12.42
CA ASP A 636 20.19 -4.37 -11.53
C ASP A 636 20.06 -3.99 -10.06
N ALA A 637 20.04 -5.00 -9.21
CA ALA A 637 19.99 -4.84 -7.77
C ALA A 637 20.96 -5.79 -7.07
N CYS A 638 21.53 -5.32 -5.96
CA CYS A 638 22.35 -6.14 -5.08
C CYS A 638 22.12 -5.79 -3.61
N PHE A 639 22.63 -6.62 -2.73
CA PHE A 639 22.77 -6.29 -1.32
C PHE A 639 24.22 -5.92 -1.01
N VAL A 640 24.39 -4.96 -0.10
CA VAL A 640 25.66 -4.68 0.56
C VAL A 640 25.49 -4.99 2.02
N VAL A 641 26.27 -5.93 2.51
CA VAL A 641 26.14 -6.51 3.85
C VAL A 641 27.40 -6.20 4.66
N PHE A 642 27.19 -5.80 5.89
CA PHE A 642 28.27 -5.53 6.86
C PHE A 642 28.02 -6.36 8.12
N ASP A 643 29.04 -7.01 8.64
CA ASP A 643 29.02 -7.64 9.96
C ASP A 643 29.08 -6.59 11.06
N ARG A 644 28.26 -6.74 12.11
CA ARG A 644 28.16 -5.80 13.24
C ARG A 644 29.12 -6.12 14.37
#